data_bab8bcd28b8b23e399fe2efb6f5dc620
#
_entry.id   bab8bcd28b8b23e399fe2efb6f5dc620
#
_cell.length_a   1.000
_cell.length_b   1.000
_cell.length_c   1.000
_cell.angle_alpha   90.00
_cell.angle_beta   90.00
_cell.angle_gamma   90.00
#
_symmetry.space_group_name_H-M   'P 1'
#
loop_
_entity.id
_entity.type
_entity.pdbx_description
1 polymer ?
#
loop_
_entity_poly.entity_id
_entity_poly.type
_entity_poly.pdbx_seq_one_letter_code
_entity_poly.pdbx_strand_id
1 'polypeptide(L)'
;MRRSTLSLLAVGGMLAVTAAPLAGLGSPAAASTPASSSLTVPQSAGGSTSAAWKGTVQPGANPTSDCSTGLSPVDSHSIAIRVPAGTYDKVTSMLTVNIRWKPVAISNDLILTLLGPDGKVVASSDGGDPSETVTLADPKPGIYKALACGFANETPQDYTGTAGIKSSAKPKAADLPLVDAKGLKFTATVPSDPQRDEGEPAVTTDRAGTIYTCGPTGFSTGNDYAQASTDGGDQFHLLGTPPRGQLGTVQAGGDCALGVSSEKNDSGRYNLAYTGLGPLTNFSTAASADRGRSFATSALSESVPGVDRQWIAFGSDPKTAFLTYNSETLNKVVQKSVDGGLTYSPGGTQAANEAGRIGQIRVIPKSVTGTNDFVYFPYSAGTTVKIALSQNGGQSYSQCVAVDAQVDPTAGFVTADNDDKGNVYVTYTEKGAGRDTYLVSAPFSAFKNCKGSNPTANSAKNVTNPGFSKKLRLNRGGVETTVMPWVAASGEPGKVAVSYYGSKQVGDPDNGDFKASWNVYVSQVLNALDPNPSVSQVQATTHPNHYDSICLNGLGCDVSGGDRSLVDYFTMEYNRGTKGLNIVYSQAAKRPGDAAGVIATPAVVTQIAGPSNGGGSVNRTGRTPVRSTSPDPAGDALVNYSRATPLVATDPGTTAVPAMDLVDRDGKPAVTIGTRSGGGMTVTLRYKDLTDAALSDGMTSTTAGTPGSLIYVYRFFNGYRSAAAVAKYDGLNGFTFGFNGYSTASTPCLGTTDPKCLVYPGNEKPLTGKVDQAAGTITLSVPLSYLTALGNGLSQGKPYPGEVPAKAGSRLYDATAFSFVNDSPIPETQSFMQQVDNAPAMDVIVPAATTPSDGTPTTPGGTNPGSGNGTGPGNGSGSGSGSGSGSGSGSDNGSGSGSDNGTTTNASGGRNLAATGLPLALPAIAVVVLGLGLALRRRRKSA
;
A
#
# COMPACT_ATOMS: atom_id res chain seq x y z
N MET A 1 26.40 -32.63 -56.66
CA MET A 1 27.59 -33.40 -57.18
C MET A 1 28.59 -33.58 -56.06
N ARG A 2 28.94 -34.81 -55.83
CA ARG A 2 30.06 -35.35 -55.04
C ARG A 2 30.16 -35.12 -53.58
N ARG A 3 29.84 -36.22 -52.93
CA ARG A 3 30.28 -36.80 -51.65
C ARG A 3 31.78 -36.90 -51.54
N SER A 4 32.31 -36.82 -50.35
CA SER A 4 33.40 -37.72 -49.94
C SER A 4 33.36 -37.88 -48.38
N THR A 5 33.16 -39.11 -48.06
CA THR A 5 33.34 -39.83 -46.83
C THR A 5 34.80 -39.98 -46.50
N LEU A 6 35.22 -39.90 -45.24
CA LEU A 6 36.36 -40.67 -44.74
C LEU A 6 36.12 -41.21 -43.33
N SER A 7 36.47 -42.47 -43.19
CA SER A 7 36.16 -43.40 -42.10
C SER A 7 37.16 -43.42 -40.99
N LEU A 8 36.63 -43.85 -39.85
CA LEU A 8 37.16 -44.49 -38.67
C LEU A 8 38.62 -45.04 -38.72
N LEU A 9 39.27 -44.86 -37.56
CA LEU A 9 40.10 -45.94 -36.94
C LEU A 9 39.98 -45.90 -35.42
N ALA A 10 39.42 -46.97 -34.85
CA ALA A 10 39.33 -47.26 -33.45
C ALA A 10 40.67 -47.86 -32.98
N VAL A 11 41.19 -47.40 -31.83
CA VAL A 11 42.14 -48.13 -31.03
C VAL A 11 41.62 -48.20 -29.62
N GLY A 12 41.24 -49.38 -29.17
CA GLY A 12 40.82 -49.68 -27.84
C GLY A 12 42.04 -49.73 -26.88
N GLY A 13 41.90 -49.12 -25.76
CA GLY A 13 42.73 -49.22 -24.56
C GLY A 13 41.84 -49.27 -23.32
N MET A 14 41.61 -50.50 -22.82
CA MET A 14 40.99 -50.70 -21.50
C MET A 14 41.97 -50.21 -20.43
N LEU A 15 41.61 -49.15 -19.71
CA LEU A 15 42.10 -48.86 -18.38
C LEU A 15 40.93 -48.97 -17.39
N ALA A 16 40.96 -50.02 -16.59
CA ALA A 16 40.10 -50.15 -15.42
C ALA A 16 40.46 -49.08 -14.41
N VAL A 17 39.65 -48.05 -14.29
CA VAL A 17 39.69 -47.09 -13.17
C VAL A 17 38.64 -47.52 -12.14
N THR A 18 39.14 -48.05 -11.04
CA THR A 18 38.37 -48.30 -9.81
C THR A 18 37.71 -47.02 -9.37
N ALA A 19 36.36 -47.01 -9.39
CA ALA A 19 35.56 -45.94 -8.81
C ALA A 19 35.74 -45.94 -7.30
N ALA A 20 36.59 -45.05 -6.82
CA ALA A 20 36.49 -44.58 -5.42
C ALA A 20 35.35 -43.60 -5.31
N PRO A 21 34.45 -43.69 -4.32
CA PRO A 21 33.44 -42.68 -4.13
C PRO A 21 34.12 -41.35 -3.80
N LEU A 22 33.98 -40.35 -4.62
CA LEU A 22 34.20 -38.96 -4.25
C LEU A 22 33.21 -38.63 -3.15
N ALA A 23 33.59 -38.85 -1.90
CA ALA A 23 33.01 -38.18 -0.76
C ALA A 23 33.21 -36.67 -1.01
N GLY A 24 32.14 -35.94 -1.22
CA GLY A 24 32.17 -34.49 -1.33
C GLY A 24 32.91 -33.92 -0.12
N LEU A 25 34.07 -33.35 -0.39
CA LEU A 25 34.75 -32.45 0.54
C LEU A 25 33.93 -31.15 0.59
N GLY A 26 32.79 -31.20 1.27
CA GLY A 26 32.23 -30.01 1.86
C GLY A 26 33.24 -29.54 2.89
N SER A 27 33.91 -28.42 2.64
CA SER A 27 34.71 -27.75 3.67
C SER A 27 33.83 -27.65 4.91
N PRO A 28 34.31 -28.10 6.10
CA PRO A 28 33.51 -27.92 7.31
C PRO A 28 33.24 -26.45 7.45
N ALA A 29 31.95 -26.08 7.56
CA ALA A 29 31.54 -24.71 7.88
C ALA A 29 32.38 -24.25 9.07
N ALA A 30 33.10 -23.15 8.93
CA ALA A 30 33.85 -22.57 10.02
C ALA A 30 32.88 -22.31 11.17
N ALA A 31 33.10 -22.89 12.31
CA ALA A 31 32.24 -22.70 13.47
C ALA A 31 32.80 -21.57 14.32
N SER A 32 31.97 -20.66 14.70
CA SER A 32 32.28 -19.56 15.62
C SER A 32 32.84 -20.08 16.97
N THR A 33 33.57 -19.24 17.69
CA THR A 33 34.15 -19.59 18.99
C THR A 33 33.60 -18.70 20.11
N PRO A 34 32.85 -19.24 21.11
CA PRO A 34 32.27 -20.59 21.13
C PRO A 34 31.26 -20.85 20.00
N ALA A 35 31.06 -22.12 19.63
CA ALA A 35 30.14 -22.49 18.56
C ALA A 35 28.65 -22.29 18.92
N SER A 36 28.37 -22.17 20.21
CA SER A 36 27.00 -21.95 20.70
C SER A 36 26.95 -21.14 21.98
N SER A 37 25.82 -20.53 22.22
CA SER A 37 25.47 -19.79 23.45
C SER A 37 24.05 -20.13 23.91
N SER A 38 23.73 -19.76 25.16
CA SER A 38 22.37 -19.92 25.69
C SER A 38 21.93 -18.61 26.38
N LEU A 39 20.74 -18.15 26.03
CA LEU A 39 20.09 -16.97 26.60
C LEU A 39 18.76 -17.37 27.24
N THR A 40 18.47 -16.86 28.43
CA THR A 40 17.16 -17.00 29.06
C THR A 40 16.47 -15.65 29.03
N VAL A 41 15.22 -15.60 28.53
CA VAL A 41 14.43 -14.37 28.49
C VAL A 41 14.16 -13.90 29.92
N PRO A 42 14.56 -12.67 30.28
CA PRO A 42 14.27 -12.13 31.61
C PRO A 42 12.79 -11.95 31.85
N GLN A 43 12.30 -12.36 33.04
CA GLN A 43 10.89 -12.24 33.41
C GLN A 43 10.50 -10.89 34.04
N SER A 44 11.45 -9.99 34.22
CA SER A 44 11.23 -8.66 34.78
C SER A 44 11.63 -7.56 33.80
N ALA A 45 10.88 -6.45 33.83
CA ALA A 45 11.22 -5.25 33.07
C ALA A 45 12.60 -4.71 33.48
N GLY A 46 13.39 -4.31 32.48
CA GLY A 46 14.78 -3.86 32.66
C GLY A 46 15.79 -4.98 32.73
N GLY A 47 15.37 -6.23 32.87
CA GLY A 47 16.25 -7.39 32.84
C GLY A 47 16.91 -7.58 31.48
N SER A 48 18.15 -8.05 31.45
CA SER A 48 18.89 -8.35 30.22
C SER A 48 19.76 -9.57 30.37
N THR A 49 19.96 -10.29 29.28
CA THR A 49 20.94 -11.39 29.13
C THR A 49 21.71 -11.18 27.85
N SER A 50 22.97 -11.58 27.83
CA SER A 50 23.81 -11.45 26.63
C SER A 50 24.84 -12.56 26.51
N ALA A 51 25.27 -12.80 25.27
CA ALA A 51 26.38 -13.70 24.91
C ALA A 51 27.21 -13.04 23.80
N ALA A 52 28.47 -13.47 23.70
CA ALA A 52 29.38 -13.00 22.65
C ALA A 52 30.19 -14.14 22.09
N TRP A 53 30.61 -14.01 20.82
CA TRP A 53 31.48 -14.98 20.13
C TRP A 53 32.40 -14.28 19.15
N LYS A 54 33.32 -15.04 18.57
CA LYS A 54 34.17 -14.61 17.45
C LYS A 54 34.00 -15.59 16.32
N GLY A 55 34.08 -15.11 15.10
CA GLY A 55 34.00 -15.93 13.90
C GLY A 55 34.88 -15.38 12.79
N THR A 56 35.05 -16.18 11.73
CA THR A 56 35.80 -15.82 10.53
C THR A 56 35.02 -16.26 9.30
N VAL A 57 34.63 -15.32 8.47
CA VAL A 57 33.99 -15.57 7.17
C VAL A 57 35.06 -15.74 6.10
N GLN A 58 35.02 -16.85 5.36
CA GLN A 58 35.95 -17.16 4.27
C GLN A 58 35.62 -16.34 3.01
N PRO A 59 36.58 -16.17 2.07
CA PRO A 59 36.35 -15.48 0.83
C PRO A 59 35.16 -16.05 0.04
N GLY A 60 34.35 -15.18 -0.53
CA GLY A 60 33.17 -15.55 -1.31
C GLY A 60 32.32 -14.33 -1.63
N ALA A 61 31.36 -14.51 -2.52
CA ALA A 61 30.41 -13.48 -2.88
C ALA A 61 28.99 -14.03 -2.80
N ASN A 62 28.09 -13.27 -2.18
CA ASN A 62 26.68 -13.54 -2.12
C ASN A 62 25.92 -12.26 -2.45
N PRO A 63 25.35 -12.13 -3.66
CA PRO A 63 24.62 -10.94 -4.07
C PRO A 63 23.22 -10.86 -3.47
N THR A 64 22.83 -11.81 -2.62
CA THR A 64 21.55 -11.80 -1.92
C THR A 64 21.75 -11.38 -0.46
N SER A 65 20.74 -10.81 0.15
CA SER A 65 20.72 -10.43 1.57
C SER A 65 20.57 -11.61 2.53
N ASP A 66 20.78 -12.86 2.07
CA ASP A 66 20.48 -14.08 2.82
C ASP A 66 21.61 -15.10 2.75
N CYS A 67 22.25 -15.33 3.90
CA CYS A 67 23.31 -16.35 4.04
C CYS A 67 22.80 -17.80 3.95
N SER A 68 21.51 -18.06 4.01
CA SER A 68 20.94 -19.41 3.94
C SER A 68 20.93 -19.99 2.51
N THR A 69 21.17 -19.17 1.51
CA THR A 69 21.17 -19.56 0.08
C THR A 69 22.33 -20.51 -0.32
N GLY A 70 23.37 -20.57 0.48
CA GLY A 70 24.55 -21.41 0.19
C GLY A 70 25.44 -20.89 -0.93
N LEU A 71 25.26 -19.65 -1.38
CA LEU A 71 26.04 -19.02 -2.47
C LEU A 71 27.47 -18.66 -2.04
N SER A 72 27.72 -18.44 -0.75
CA SER A 72 29.05 -18.16 -0.22
C SER A 72 29.33 -18.99 1.04
N PRO A 73 30.59 -19.14 1.46
CA PRO A 73 30.95 -19.78 2.74
C PRO A 73 30.27 -19.06 3.92
N VAL A 74 29.71 -19.83 4.85
CA VAL A 74 28.97 -19.35 6.01
C VAL A 74 29.70 -19.73 7.29
N ASP A 75 29.86 -18.76 8.21
CA ASP A 75 30.16 -19.04 9.63
C ASP A 75 28.84 -19.04 10.40
N SER A 76 28.64 -20.00 11.29
CA SER A 76 27.38 -20.23 12.00
C SER A 76 27.57 -20.28 13.50
N HIS A 77 26.79 -19.49 14.24
CA HIS A 77 26.68 -19.50 15.71
C HIS A 77 25.28 -19.91 16.15
N SER A 78 25.19 -20.93 17.03
CA SER A 78 23.91 -21.39 17.57
C SER A 78 23.55 -20.66 18.86
N ILE A 79 22.30 -20.15 18.96
CA ILE A 79 21.80 -19.42 20.14
C ILE A 79 20.59 -20.18 20.69
N ALA A 80 20.76 -20.87 21.82
CA ALA A 80 19.65 -21.53 22.50
C ALA A 80 18.86 -20.53 23.35
N ILE A 81 17.62 -20.25 22.99
CA ILE A 81 16.73 -19.33 23.71
C ILE A 81 15.77 -20.13 24.58
N ARG A 82 15.76 -19.81 25.89
CA ARG A 82 14.84 -20.35 26.88
C ARG A 82 13.85 -19.28 27.29
N VAL A 83 12.57 -19.60 27.18
CA VAL A 83 11.47 -18.71 27.60
C VAL A 83 10.77 -19.37 28.78
N PRO A 84 10.94 -18.88 30.01
CA PRO A 84 10.22 -19.39 31.17
C PRO A 84 8.70 -19.19 30.98
N ALA A 85 7.91 -20.12 31.50
CA ALA A 85 6.45 -20.06 31.38
C ALA A 85 5.88 -18.74 31.92
N GLY A 86 4.95 -18.13 31.21
CA GLY A 86 4.30 -16.87 31.60
C GLY A 86 5.19 -15.62 31.49
N THR A 87 6.35 -15.73 30.83
CA THR A 87 7.25 -14.56 30.65
C THR A 87 6.55 -13.47 29.87
N TYR A 88 5.98 -13.81 28.71
CA TYR A 88 5.32 -12.84 27.84
C TYR A 88 3.92 -12.40 28.32
N ASP A 89 3.44 -12.92 29.44
CA ASP A 89 2.28 -12.34 30.13
C ASP A 89 2.64 -11.07 30.89
N LYS A 90 3.93 -10.94 31.30
CA LYS A 90 4.42 -9.88 32.19
C LYS A 90 5.30 -8.85 31.47
N VAL A 91 6.12 -9.29 30.54
CA VAL A 91 7.10 -8.47 29.83
C VAL A 91 7.02 -8.74 28.33
N THR A 92 7.53 -7.82 27.55
CA THR A 92 7.93 -8.00 26.18
C THR A 92 9.44 -7.97 26.09
N SER A 93 10.02 -8.70 25.14
CA SER A 93 11.46 -8.85 25.08
C SER A 93 11.97 -8.67 23.65
N MET A 94 13.12 -8.06 23.50
CA MET A 94 13.79 -7.89 22.21
C MET A 94 15.08 -8.66 22.21
N LEU A 95 15.19 -9.63 21.29
CA LEU A 95 16.45 -10.25 20.91
C LEU A 95 17.13 -9.33 19.90
N THR A 96 18.39 -8.97 20.19
CA THR A 96 19.26 -8.25 19.24
C THR A 96 20.46 -9.12 18.97
N VAL A 97 20.75 -9.43 17.71
CA VAL A 97 21.96 -10.11 17.27
C VAL A 97 22.74 -9.13 16.40
N ASN A 98 24.02 -8.95 16.72
CA ASN A 98 24.91 -8.03 15.99
C ASN A 98 26.21 -8.73 15.66
N ILE A 99 26.72 -8.50 14.46
CA ILE A 99 28.11 -8.78 14.09
C ILE A 99 28.83 -7.48 13.77
N ARG A 100 30.12 -7.40 14.11
CA ARG A 100 30.95 -6.25 13.82
C ARG A 100 32.34 -6.72 13.41
N TRP A 101 32.88 -6.08 12.40
CA TRP A 101 34.22 -6.37 11.87
C TRP A 101 35.02 -5.09 11.61
N LYS A 102 36.32 -5.28 11.42
CA LYS A 102 37.18 -4.24 10.87
C LYS A 102 37.61 -4.73 9.48
N PRO A 103 37.19 -4.11 8.38
CA PRO A 103 37.52 -4.60 7.06
C PRO A 103 39.03 -4.78 6.86
N VAL A 104 39.44 -6.00 6.48
CA VAL A 104 40.84 -6.33 6.14
C VAL A 104 41.13 -5.85 4.72
N ALA A 105 40.20 -6.06 3.79
CA ALA A 105 40.17 -5.44 2.48
C ALA A 105 38.99 -4.45 2.40
N ILE A 106 39.12 -3.42 1.59
CA ILE A 106 38.10 -2.35 1.47
C ILE A 106 36.77 -2.88 0.89
N SER A 107 36.83 -4.00 0.19
CA SER A 107 35.70 -4.70 -0.42
C SER A 107 35.03 -5.70 0.53
N ASN A 108 35.69 -6.01 1.69
CA ASN A 108 35.11 -7.00 2.61
C ASN A 108 33.88 -6.45 3.31
N ASP A 109 32.74 -7.02 2.97
CA ASP A 109 31.44 -6.69 3.49
C ASP A 109 30.69 -7.98 3.90
N LEU A 110 30.04 -7.99 5.06
CA LEU A 110 29.39 -9.15 5.64
C LEU A 110 27.87 -8.97 5.71
N ILE A 111 27.17 -10.06 5.52
CA ILE A 111 25.72 -10.21 5.73
C ILE A 111 25.50 -10.96 7.05
N LEU A 112 24.47 -10.59 7.79
CA LEU A 112 23.98 -11.33 8.96
C LEU A 112 22.57 -11.84 8.69
N THR A 113 22.37 -13.16 8.75
CA THR A 113 21.06 -13.81 8.66
C THR A 113 20.76 -14.58 9.94
N LEU A 114 19.57 -14.41 10.50
CA LEU A 114 19.11 -15.15 11.68
C LEU A 114 18.05 -16.18 11.26
N LEU A 115 18.33 -17.46 11.50
CA LEU A 115 17.35 -18.54 11.34
C LEU A 115 16.63 -18.80 12.65
N GLY A 116 15.31 -19.00 12.55
CA GLY A 116 14.46 -19.42 13.66
C GLY A 116 14.63 -20.90 14.05
N PRO A 117 13.93 -21.36 15.11
CA PRO A 117 13.95 -22.74 15.55
C PRO A 117 13.41 -23.73 14.51
N ASP A 118 12.63 -23.28 13.55
CA ASP A 118 12.10 -24.05 12.41
C ASP A 118 13.06 -24.09 11.21
N GLY A 119 14.22 -23.43 11.32
CA GLY A 119 15.22 -23.36 10.28
C GLY A 119 14.94 -22.33 9.18
N LYS A 120 13.87 -21.56 9.31
CA LYS A 120 13.54 -20.48 8.36
C LYS A 120 14.23 -19.17 8.75
N VAL A 121 14.47 -18.32 7.76
CA VAL A 121 14.96 -16.97 7.99
C VAL A 121 13.90 -16.17 8.75
N VAL A 122 14.29 -15.58 9.89
CA VAL A 122 13.43 -14.71 10.70
C VAL A 122 13.89 -13.26 10.68
N ALA A 123 15.13 -12.99 10.29
CA ALA A 123 15.65 -11.64 10.06
C ALA A 123 16.98 -11.72 9.28
N SER A 124 17.25 -10.70 8.46
CA SER A 124 18.53 -10.53 7.76
C SER A 124 18.93 -9.05 7.72
N SER A 125 20.24 -8.80 7.60
CA SER A 125 20.82 -7.45 7.51
C SER A 125 22.07 -7.49 6.64
N ASP A 126 22.18 -6.55 5.68
CA ASP A 126 23.26 -6.45 4.69
C ASP A 126 23.60 -4.98 4.37
N GLY A 127 23.75 -4.15 5.38
CA GLY A 127 24.11 -2.75 5.24
C GLY A 127 25.56 -2.53 4.75
N GLY A 128 25.89 -1.32 4.33
CA GLY A 128 27.24 -0.92 3.89
C GLY A 128 28.19 -0.52 5.02
N ASP A 129 27.78 -0.64 6.28
CA ASP A 129 28.61 -0.36 7.46
C ASP A 129 29.31 -1.63 7.96
N PRO A 130 30.49 -1.57 8.59
CA PRO A 130 31.18 -2.74 9.11
C PRO A 130 30.49 -3.30 10.38
N SER A 131 29.19 -3.41 10.37
CA SER A 131 28.37 -3.91 11.47
C SER A 131 26.96 -4.22 10.99
N GLU A 132 26.51 -5.47 11.16
CA GLU A 132 25.16 -5.87 10.86
C GLU A 132 24.38 -6.17 12.14
N THR A 133 23.11 -5.80 12.15
CA THR A 133 22.24 -5.98 13.32
C THR A 133 20.85 -6.45 12.91
N VAL A 134 20.40 -7.54 13.50
CA VAL A 134 19.03 -8.02 13.39
C VAL A 134 18.34 -8.02 14.75
N THR A 135 17.05 -7.79 14.78
CA THR A 135 16.22 -7.77 15.98
C THR A 135 15.00 -8.65 15.82
N LEU A 136 14.58 -9.32 16.90
CA LEU A 136 13.39 -10.16 16.94
C LEU A 136 12.64 -9.92 18.24
N ALA A 137 11.36 -9.51 18.14
CA ALA A 137 10.49 -9.33 19.29
C ALA A 137 9.97 -10.68 19.80
N ASP A 138 9.86 -10.81 21.11
CA ASP A 138 9.31 -11.97 21.83
C ASP A 138 9.75 -13.33 21.25
N PRO A 139 11.08 -13.60 21.19
CA PRO A 139 11.61 -14.78 20.52
C PRO A 139 11.02 -16.06 21.12
N LYS A 140 10.60 -16.99 20.24
CA LYS A 140 10.09 -18.32 20.64
C LYS A 140 11.21 -19.13 21.31
N PRO A 141 10.91 -20.05 22.23
CA PRO A 141 11.94 -20.96 22.77
C PRO A 141 12.44 -21.88 21.66
N GLY A 142 13.74 -22.13 21.63
CA GLY A 142 14.38 -23.01 20.65
C GLY A 142 15.80 -22.60 20.30
N ILE A 143 16.37 -23.24 19.29
CA ILE A 143 17.74 -22.99 18.80
C ILE A 143 17.64 -22.11 17.55
N TYR A 144 18.15 -20.90 17.65
CA TYR A 144 18.37 -20.00 16.54
C TYR A 144 19.79 -20.18 15.99
N LYS A 145 20.00 -19.84 14.72
CA LYS A 145 21.32 -19.79 14.10
C LYS A 145 21.59 -18.42 13.53
N ALA A 146 22.62 -17.76 14.04
CA ALA A 146 23.17 -16.57 13.43
C ALA A 146 24.18 -17.00 12.37
N LEU A 147 23.92 -16.69 11.12
CA LEU A 147 24.75 -16.99 9.96
C LEU A 147 25.45 -15.71 9.54
N ALA A 148 26.76 -15.73 9.38
CA ALA A 148 27.56 -14.66 8.79
C ALA A 148 28.18 -15.16 7.49
N CYS A 149 28.00 -14.40 6.40
CA CYS A 149 28.61 -14.70 5.10
C CYS A 149 29.08 -13.40 4.42
N GLY A 150 29.96 -13.51 3.42
CA GLY A 150 30.44 -12.35 2.68
C GLY A 150 29.47 -11.92 1.59
N PHE A 151 29.08 -10.64 1.57
CA PHE A 151 28.46 -10.03 0.39
C PHE A 151 29.49 -10.01 -0.76
N ALA A 152 30.71 -9.53 -0.48
CA ALA A 152 31.85 -9.54 -1.38
C ALA A 152 33.16 -9.58 -0.59
N ASN A 153 33.58 -10.75 -0.14
CA ASN A 153 34.84 -10.95 0.60
C ASN A 153 35.95 -11.43 -0.32
N GLU A 154 37.01 -10.65 -0.47
CA GLU A 154 38.21 -11.03 -1.21
C GLU A 154 39.17 -11.83 -0.33
N THR A 155 39.17 -11.62 0.98
CA THR A 155 40.04 -12.24 1.96
C THR A 155 39.25 -12.73 3.17
N PRO A 156 39.77 -13.70 3.98
CA PRO A 156 39.13 -14.08 5.23
C PRO A 156 38.87 -12.84 6.11
N GLN A 157 37.66 -12.72 6.66
CA GLN A 157 37.23 -11.60 7.49
C GLN A 157 36.84 -12.06 8.89
N ASP A 158 37.62 -11.67 9.89
CA ASP A 158 37.27 -11.88 11.29
C ASP A 158 36.19 -10.90 11.73
N TYR A 159 35.29 -11.41 12.58
CA TYR A 159 34.24 -10.59 13.18
C TYR A 159 34.00 -10.95 14.65
N THR A 160 33.37 -10.08 15.38
CA THR A 160 32.82 -10.30 16.72
C THR A 160 31.30 -10.30 16.65
N GLY A 161 30.68 -11.36 17.20
CA GLY A 161 29.23 -11.44 17.28
C GLY A 161 28.74 -11.24 18.72
N THR A 162 27.57 -10.66 18.89
CA THR A 162 26.86 -10.54 20.17
C THR A 162 25.39 -10.88 19.98
N ALA A 163 24.81 -11.53 20.97
CA ALA A 163 23.37 -11.69 21.10
C ALA A 163 22.93 -11.21 22.45
N GLY A 164 21.88 -10.44 22.53
CA GLY A 164 21.33 -9.91 23.77
C GLY A 164 19.81 -9.95 23.78
N ILE A 165 19.22 -10.32 24.92
CA ILE A 165 17.78 -10.18 25.14
C ILE A 165 17.57 -9.15 26.24
N LYS A 166 16.77 -8.13 25.94
CA LYS A 166 16.35 -7.12 26.91
C LYS A 166 14.83 -7.19 27.06
N SER A 167 14.34 -7.34 28.27
CA SER A 167 12.93 -7.31 28.60
C SER A 167 12.49 -5.92 29.07
N SER A 168 11.34 -5.49 28.61
CA SER A 168 10.68 -4.26 29.00
C SER A 168 9.34 -4.58 29.65
N ALA A 169 8.80 -3.67 30.45
CA ALA A 169 7.42 -3.81 30.89
C ALA A 169 6.55 -3.98 29.65
N LYS A 170 5.65 -4.96 29.69
CA LYS A 170 4.61 -5.03 28.65
C LYS A 170 3.96 -3.67 28.60
N PRO A 171 3.88 -3.01 27.44
CA PRO A 171 3.19 -1.75 27.37
C PRO A 171 1.82 -2.00 27.96
N LYS A 172 1.51 -1.42 29.09
CA LYS A 172 0.12 -1.22 29.46
C LYS A 172 -0.45 -0.50 28.28
N ALA A 173 -1.53 -1.04 27.70
CA ALA A 173 -2.35 -0.26 26.80
C ALA A 173 -2.40 1.13 27.43
N ALA A 174 -1.74 2.07 26.79
CA ALA A 174 -1.49 3.32 27.50
C ALA A 174 -2.88 3.83 27.82
N ASP A 175 -3.20 4.01 29.09
CA ASP A 175 -4.38 4.70 29.59
C ASP A 175 -4.30 6.18 29.18
N LEU A 176 -3.99 6.42 27.92
CA LEU A 176 -4.13 7.69 27.27
C LEU A 176 -5.57 7.71 26.76
N PRO A 177 -6.48 8.39 27.48
CA PRO A 177 -7.88 8.38 27.10
C PRO A 177 -8.01 8.85 25.67
N LEU A 178 -8.86 8.18 24.88
CA LEU A 178 -9.40 8.76 23.67
C LEU A 178 -10.00 10.10 24.04
N VAL A 179 -9.31 11.17 23.72
CA VAL A 179 -9.96 12.48 23.71
C VAL A 179 -10.96 12.42 22.58
N ASP A 180 -12.23 12.74 22.91
CA ASP A 180 -13.31 12.79 21.94
C ASP A 180 -12.82 13.49 20.66
N ALA A 181 -12.96 12.83 19.53
CA ALA A 181 -12.52 13.31 18.23
C ALA A 181 -13.27 14.57 17.75
N LYS A 182 -14.05 15.21 18.61
CA LYS A 182 -14.84 16.41 18.33
C LYS A 182 -15.68 16.30 17.05
N GLY A 183 -16.17 15.10 16.75
CA GLY A 183 -16.97 14.82 15.56
C GLY A 183 -16.20 14.63 14.27
N LEU A 184 -14.88 14.40 14.30
CA LEU A 184 -14.09 14.05 13.12
C LEU A 184 -14.63 12.77 12.47
N LYS A 185 -15.02 12.85 11.18
CA LYS A 185 -15.59 11.73 10.41
C LYS A 185 -15.09 11.75 8.97
N PHE A 186 -15.05 10.56 8.39
CA PHE A 186 -14.63 10.32 7.01
C PHE A 186 -15.76 9.66 6.19
N THR A 187 -15.66 9.71 4.86
CA THR A 187 -16.54 9.00 3.92
C THR A 187 -16.40 7.49 4.05
N ALA A 188 -17.30 6.72 3.43
CA ALA A 188 -16.96 5.39 2.97
C ALA A 188 -15.82 5.48 1.93
N THR A 189 -15.13 4.37 1.71
CA THR A 189 -13.95 4.33 0.83
C THR A 189 -14.35 4.38 -0.63
N VAL A 190 -13.76 5.31 -1.37
CA VAL A 190 -13.89 5.41 -2.83
C VAL A 190 -12.59 4.91 -3.47
N PRO A 191 -12.60 3.89 -4.31
CA PRO A 191 -11.40 3.52 -5.06
C PRO A 191 -11.09 4.60 -6.10
N SER A 192 -9.88 5.11 -6.12
CA SER A 192 -9.42 6.03 -7.18
C SER A 192 -9.13 5.29 -8.48
N ASP A 193 -8.71 4.03 -8.38
CA ASP A 193 -8.70 3.07 -9.49
C ASP A 193 -9.29 1.73 -9.01
N PRO A 194 -10.49 1.35 -9.46
CA PRO A 194 -11.15 0.14 -8.99
C PRO A 194 -10.60 -1.15 -9.61
N GLN A 195 -9.63 -1.06 -10.50
CA GLN A 195 -9.17 -2.17 -11.31
C GLN A 195 -7.71 -2.54 -11.09
N ARG A 196 -6.82 -1.55 -11.04
CA ARG A 196 -5.39 -1.81 -11.08
C ARG A 196 -4.83 -2.04 -9.69
N ASP A 197 -3.84 -2.93 -9.65
CA ASP A 197 -3.01 -3.13 -8.47
C ASP A 197 -2.05 -1.95 -8.36
N GLU A 198 -2.33 -1.03 -7.44
CA GLU A 198 -1.49 0.14 -7.20
C GLU A 198 -1.07 0.17 -5.73
N GLY A 199 0.22 0.06 -5.50
CA GLY A 199 0.84 0.26 -4.19
C GLY A 199 1.34 1.70 -4.01
N GLU A 200 1.84 2.04 -2.84
CA GLU A 200 2.46 3.35 -2.54
C GLU A 200 1.69 4.56 -3.08
N PRO A 201 0.38 4.64 -2.85
CA PRO A 201 -0.41 5.67 -3.49
C PRO A 201 -0.11 7.05 -2.90
N ALA A 202 0.10 8.02 -3.78
CA ALA A 202 0.33 9.41 -3.42
C ALA A 202 -0.90 10.30 -3.72
N VAL A 203 -1.17 11.27 -2.84
CA VAL A 203 -2.22 12.28 -3.04
C VAL A 203 -1.64 13.68 -2.96
N THR A 204 -2.13 14.55 -3.84
CA THR A 204 -1.94 16.01 -3.74
C THR A 204 -3.22 16.75 -4.12
N THR A 205 -3.33 18.02 -3.72
CA THR A 205 -4.55 18.80 -3.96
C THR A 205 -4.24 20.21 -4.44
N ASP A 206 -5.04 20.73 -5.36
CA ASP A 206 -4.95 22.14 -5.72
C ASP A 206 -5.85 23.02 -4.80
N ARG A 207 -5.63 24.32 -4.82
CA ARG A 207 -6.43 25.26 -4.02
C ARG A 207 -7.87 25.44 -4.51
N ALA A 208 -8.21 24.89 -5.68
CA ALA A 208 -9.60 24.82 -6.15
C ALA A 208 -10.35 23.60 -5.59
N GLY A 209 -9.62 22.66 -4.95
CA GLY A 209 -10.20 21.50 -4.31
C GLY A 209 -10.05 20.20 -5.10
N THR A 210 -9.43 20.23 -6.30
CA THR A 210 -9.15 19.01 -7.07
C THR A 210 -8.18 18.13 -6.29
N ILE A 211 -8.50 16.85 -6.23
CA ILE A 211 -7.68 15.82 -5.63
C ILE A 211 -7.01 15.05 -6.77
N TYR A 212 -5.71 14.90 -6.70
CA TYR A 212 -4.91 14.10 -7.64
C TYR A 212 -4.30 12.94 -6.89
N THR A 213 -4.40 11.73 -7.46
CA THR A 213 -3.77 10.52 -6.93
C THR A 213 -2.88 9.90 -7.99
N CYS A 214 -1.88 9.15 -7.56
CA CYS A 214 -1.13 8.26 -8.43
C CYS A 214 -0.63 7.05 -7.64
N GLY A 215 -0.33 5.96 -8.35
CA GLY A 215 0.27 4.77 -7.78
C GLY A 215 1.00 3.96 -8.84
N PRO A 216 2.12 3.30 -8.48
CA PRO A 216 2.76 2.32 -9.35
C PRO A 216 1.90 1.06 -9.42
N THR A 217 1.76 0.51 -10.62
CA THR A 217 1.04 -0.75 -10.83
C THR A 217 1.92 -1.94 -10.50
N GLY A 218 1.87 -2.41 -9.26
CA GLY A 218 2.67 -3.53 -8.79
C GLY A 218 4.16 -3.20 -8.67
N PHE A 219 4.92 -4.23 -8.33
CA PHE A 219 6.36 -4.13 -8.16
C PHE A 219 7.07 -4.35 -9.49
N SER A 220 7.87 -3.41 -9.95
CA SER A 220 8.67 -3.48 -11.19
C SER A 220 7.88 -3.61 -12.50
N THR A 221 6.68 -3.09 -12.59
CA THR A 221 5.98 -2.97 -13.87
C THR A 221 6.38 -1.71 -14.61
N GLY A 222 6.01 -1.62 -15.86
CA GLY A 222 6.37 -0.49 -16.71
C GLY A 222 5.38 0.68 -16.68
N ASN A 223 4.41 0.73 -15.76
CA ASN A 223 3.33 1.72 -15.80
C ASN A 223 2.95 2.24 -14.42
N ASP A 224 2.82 3.56 -14.31
CA ASP A 224 2.13 4.25 -13.24
C ASP A 224 0.86 4.85 -13.79
N TYR A 225 -0.14 5.03 -12.94
CA TYR A 225 -1.37 5.70 -13.31
C TYR A 225 -1.66 6.86 -12.37
N ALA A 226 -2.30 7.87 -12.91
CA ALA A 226 -2.73 9.03 -12.15
C ALA A 226 -4.23 9.29 -12.39
N GLN A 227 -4.92 9.67 -11.33
CA GLN A 227 -6.34 9.93 -11.34
C GLN A 227 -6.61 11.32 -10.74
N ALA A 228 -7.78 11.88 -11.06
CA ALA A 228 -8.21 13.14 -10.47
C ALA A 228 -9.70 13.10 -10.10
N SER A 229 -10.04 13.82 -9.02
CA SER A 229 -11.40 14.11 -8.60
C SER A 229 -11.61 15.60 -8.49
N THR A 230 -12.70 16.12 -9.08
CA THR A 230 -13.08 17.54 -9.00
C THR A 230 -14.26 17.81 -8.09
N ASP A 231 -14.88 16.78 -7.53
CA ASP A 231 -16.09 16.80 -6.70
C ASP A 231 -15.83 16.51 -5.21
N GLY A 232 -14.55 16.56 -4.82
CA GLY A 232 -14.13 16.38 -3.41
C GLY A 232 -13.94 14.91 -3.02
N GLY A 233 -13.64 14.03 -3.96
CA GLY A 233 -13.32 12.63 -3.75
C GLY A 233 -14.51 11.69 -3.84
N ASP A 234 -15.61 12.12 -4.43
CA ASP A 234 -16.77 11.28 -4.66
C ASP A 234 -16.61 10.42 -5.93
N GLN A 235 -15.91 10.96 -6.95
CA GLN A 235 -15.60 10.28 -8.20
C GLN A 235 -14.16 10.56 -8.63
N PHE A 236 -13.51 9.57 -9.24
CA PHE A 236 -12.17 9.70 -9.80
C PHE A 236 -12.14 9.29 -11.27
N HIS A 237 -11.45 10.09 -12.07
CA HIS A 237 -11.19 9.83 -13.48
C HIS A 237 -9.71 9.59 -13.70
N LEU A 238 -9.41 8.62 -14.57
CA LEU A 238 -8.04 8.39 -15.02
C LEU A 238 -7.56 9.63 -15.78
N LEU A 239 -6.47 10.22 -15.37
CA LEU A 239 -5.77 11.24 -16.15
C LEU A 239 -5.15 10.62 -17.39
N GLY A 240 -4.94 11.41 -18.43
CA GLY A 240 -4.34 10.95 -19.68
C GLY A 240 -3.09 10.12 -19.45
N THR A 241 -2.72 9.30 -20.43
CA THR A 241 -1.64 8.32 -20.34
C THR A 241 -0.44 8.84 -19.57
N PRO A 242 0.08 8.09 -18.60
CA PRO A 242 1.28 8.48 -17.86
C PRO A 242 2.40 8.77 -18.84
N PRO A 243 3.31 9.68 -18.48
CA PRO A 243 4.40 10.06 -19.36
C PRO A 243 5.26 8.84 -19.69
N ARG A 244 5.13 8.35 -20.91
CA ARG A 244 6.06 7.36 -21.45
C ARG A 244 7.32 8.09 -21.86
N GLY A 245 8.49 7.56 -21.47
CA GLY A 245 9.75 8.07 -22.01
C GLY A 245 9.69 8.10 -23.53
N GLN A 246 10.15 9.18 -24.16
CA GLN A 246 10.06 9.38 -25.64
C GLN A 246 10.68 8.26 -26.47
N LEU A 247 11.48 7.40 -25.89
CA LEU A 247 12.13 6.28 -26.57
C LEU A 247 11.32 4.99 -26.58
N GLY A 248 10.09 4.99 -26.02
CA GLY A 248 9.22 3.81 -26.03
C GLY A 248 9.74 2.58 -25.28
N THR A 249 10.90 2.69 -24.63
CA THR A 249 11.62 1.56 -24.04
C THR A 249 11.80 1.66 -22.53
N VAL A 250 11.56 2.82 -21.92
CA VAL A 250 11.64 3.02 -20.48
C VAL A 250 10.28 3.52 -20.01
N GLN A 251 9.51 2.64 -19.48
CA GLN A 251 8.25 2.96 -18.82
C GLN A 251 8.56 3.21 -17.34
N ALA A 252 7.95 4.22 -16.75
CA ALA A 252 7.90 4.37 -15.31
C ALA A 252 6.98 3.28 -14.76
N GLY A 253 7.37 2.61 -13.72
CA GLY A 253 6.61 1.50 -13.14
C GLY A 253 7.00 1.24 -11.69
N GLY A 254 7.72 2.17 -11.10
CA GLY A 254 8.02 2.22 -9.69
C GLY A 254 7.31 3.39 -9.03
N ASP A 255 7.87 3.92 -7.96
CA ASP A 255 7.28 5.01 -7.19
C ASP A 255 6.84 6.18 -8.06
N CYS A 256 5.67 6.73 -7.79
CA CYS A 256 5.21 7.97 -8.41
C CYS A 256 5.18 9.11 -7.39
N ALA A 257 5.36 10.33 -7.86
CA ALA A 257 5.10 11.52 -7.06
C ALA A 257 4.41 12.60 -7.88
N LEU A 258 3.51 13.30 -7.21
CA LEU A 258 2.76 14.43 -7.74
C LEU A 258 3.08 15.70 -6.95
N GLY A 259 3.19 16.82 -7.65
CA GLY A 259 3.28 18.13 -7.05
C GLY A 259 2.33 19.11 -7.75
N VAL A 260 1.64 19.95 -6.98
CA VAL A 260 0.74 20.98 -7.50
C VAL A 260 1.22 22.35 -7.09
N SER A 261 1.20 23.31 -8.02
CA SER A 261 1.57 24.71 -7.73
C SER A 261 0.59 25.36 -6.76
N SER A 262 1.12 26.13 -5.81
CA SER A 262 0.28 26.90 -4.88
C SER A 262 -0.38 28.13 -5.53
N GLU A 263 0.20 28.60 -6.62
CA GLU A 263 -0.27 29.76 -7.38
C GLU A 263 -0.65 29.36 -8.79
N LYS A 264 -1.59 30.11 -9.38
CA LYS A 264 -2.04 29.90 -10.75
C LYS A 264 -1.02 30.40 -11.75
N ASN A 265 -0.91 29.70 -12.86
CA ASN A 265 -0.12 30.12 -14.02
C ASN A 265 -0.79 31.26 -14.81
N ASP A 266 -0.15 31.71 -15.88
CA ASP A 266 -0.61 32.80 -16.74
C ASP A 266 -1.98 32.52 -17.40
N SER A 267 -2.41 31.25 -17.48
CA SER A 267 -3.72 30.82 -17.97
C SER A 267 -4.78 30.71 -16.86
N GLY A 268 -4.46 31.12 -15.63
CA GLY A 268 -5.37 31.08 -14.49
C GLY A 268 -5.60 29.69 -13.90
N ARG A 269 -4.75 28.70 -14.24
CA ARG A 269 -4.83 27.30 -13.82
C ARG A 269 -3.66 26.91 -12.94
N TYR A 270 -3.80 25.85 -12.12
CA TYR A 270 -2.70 25.29 -11.34
C TYR A 270 -1.88 24.34 -12.21
N ASN A 271 -0.54 24.40 -12.08
CA ASN A 271 0.35 23.45 -12.70
C ASN A 271 0.40 22.16 -11.87
N LEU A 272 0.49 21.04 -12.56
CA LEU A 272 0.70 19.72 -11.97
C LEU A 272 2.01 19.15 -12.53
N ALA A 273 2.94 18.79 -11.66
CA ALA A 273 4.15 18.06 -12.01
C ALA A 273 4.02 16.60 -11.59
N TYR A 274 4.57 15.73 -12.40
CA TYR A 274 4.55 14.29 -12.20
C TYR A 274 5.95 13.71 -12.39
N THR A 275 6.30 12.70 -11.60
CA THR A 275 7.48 11.86 -11.83
C THR A 275 7.16 10.42 -11.51
N GLY A 276 7.64 9.51 -12.36
CA GLY A 276 7.59 8.08 -12.14
C GLY A 276 8.98 7.47 -12.18
N LEU A 277 9.25 6.50 -11.32
CA LEU A 277 10.53 5.80 -11.24
C LEU A 277 10.60 4.73 -12.33
N GLY A 278 11.58 4.80 -13.21
CA GLY A 278 12.02 3.67 -14.04
C GLY A 278 12.74 2.65 -13.17
N PRO A 279 12.89 1.37 -13.58
CA PRO A 279 13.44 0.32 -12.72
C PRO A 279 14.80 0.72 -12.09
N LEU A 280 14.78 1.41 -10.97
CA LEU A 280 15.92 1.94 -10.19
C LEU A 280 17.05 2.60 -11.02
N THR A 281 16.74 3.06 -12.24
CA THR A 281 17.74 3.56 -13.17
C THR A 281 17.54 5.01 -13.57
N ASN A 282 16.31 5.50 -13.56
CA ASN A 282 16.00 6.87 -13.96
C ASN A 282 14.58 7.29 -13.53
N PHE A 283 14.28 8.57 -13.70
CA PHE A 283 12.92 9.11 -13.58
C PHE A 283 12.38 9.51 -14.95
N SER A 284 11.08 9.32 -15.16
CA SER A 284 10.33 10.05 -16.17
C SER A 284 9.65 11.24 -15.50
N THR A 285 9.65 12.40 -16.17
CA THR A 285 9.02 13.60 -15.68
C THR A 285 7.99 14.12 -16.68
N ALA A 286 6.91 14.69 -16.16
CA ALA A 286 5.90 15.36 -16.97
C ALA A 286 5.31 16.55 -16.23
N ALA A 287 4.82 17.52 -16.99
CA ALA A 287 4.16 18.69 -16.45
C ALA A 287 2.87 18.99 -17.20
N SER A 288 1.86 19.41 -16.46
CA SER A 288 0.59 19.88 -16.98
C SER A 288 0.39 21.33 -16.55
N ALA A 289 0.05 22.19 -17.51
CA ALA A 289 -0.32 23.60 -17.26
C ALA A 289 -1.85 23.77 -17.16
N ASP A 290 -2.62 22.67 -17.24
CA ASP A 290 -4.08 22.69 -17.34
C ASP A 290 -4.78 21.75 -16.38
N ARG A 291 -4.17 21.51 -15.20
CA ARG A 291 -4.72 20.67 -14.12
C ARG A 291 -4.80 19.18 -14.48
N GLY A 292 -3.83 18.66 -15.20
CA GLY A 292 -3.76 17.25 -15.56
C GLY A 292 -4.59 16.87 -16.79
N ARG A 293 -5.17 17.83 -17.51
CA ARG A 293 -5.91 17.56 -18.75
C ARG A 293 -5.00 17.12 -19.88
N SER A 294 -3.83 17.76 -19.97
CA SER A 294 -2.78 17.36 -20.88
C SER A 294 -1.41 17.42 -20.20
N PHE A 295 -0.49 16.58 -20.65
CA PHE A 295 0.88 16.56 -20.13
C PHE A 295 1.90 16.75 -21.25
N ALA A 296 2.84 17.63 -21.01
CA ALA A 296 4.12 17.62 -21.71
C ALA A 296 5.05 16.65 -20.97
N THR A 297 5.81 15.86 -21.72
CA THR A 297 6.76 14.88 -21.18
C THR A 297 8.18 15.30 -21.49
N SER A 298 9.09 15.13 -20.53
CA SER A 298 10.53 15.34 -20.76
C SER A 298 11.16 14.09 -21.34
N ALA A 299 11.98 14.28 -22.38
CA ALA A 299 12.79 13.22 -22.94
C ALA A 299 14.02 12.87 -22.07
N LEU A 300 14.41 13.79 -21.23
CA LEU A 300 15.62 13.75 -20.42
C LEU A 300 15.23 13.74 -18.95
N SER A 301 15.06 12.55 -18.42
CA SER A 301 15.08 12.33 -16.98
C SER A 301 16.52 12.09 -16.53
N GLU A 302 16.80 12.27 -15.24
CA GLU A 302 18.08 11.88 -14.66
C GLU A 302 18.36 10.40 -14.96
N SER A 303 19.41 10.13 -15.70
CA SER A 303 19.83 8.77 -16.05
C SER A 303 20.98 8.28 -15.17
N VAL A 304 20.93 8.58 -13.86
CA VAL A 304 21.91 8.07 -12.89
C VAL A 304 21.39 6.74 -12.35
N PRO A 305 22.07 5.62 -12.58
CA PRO A 305 21.69 4.33 -12.00
C PRO A 305 21.61 4.41 -10.47
N GLY A 306 20.68 3.66 -9.87
CA GLY A 306 20.51 3.59 -8.41
C GLY A 306 19.82 4.81 -7.81
N VAL A 307 18.84 5.37 -8.50
CA VAL A 307 17.95 6.39 -7.95
C VAL A 307 16.68 5.74 -7.38
N ASP A 308 16.18 6.33 -6.30
CA ASP A 308 15.01 5.82 -5.57
C ASP A 308 14.32 6.93 -4.77
N ARG A 309 13.01 6.79 -4.51
CA ARG A 309 12.22 7.67 -3.62
C ARG A 309 12.22 9.14 -4.02
N GLN A 310 11.67 9.42 -5.17
CA GLN A 310 11.50 10.78 -5.66
C GLN A 310 10.27 11.47 -5.06
N TRP A 311 10.42 12.75 -4.72
CA TRP A 311 9.35 13.61 -4.23
C TRP A 311 9.39 14.96 -4.91
N ILE A 312 8.22 15.56 -5.18
CA ILE A 312 8.08 16.86 -5.82
C ILE A 312 7.39 17.86 -4.89
N ALA A 313 7.86 19.10 -4.85
CA ALA A 313 7.16 20.24 -4.28
C ALA A 313 7.35 21.48 -5.15
N PHE A 314 6.29 22.28 -5.28
CA PHE A 314 6.38 23.58 -5.92
C PHE A 314 6.87 24.67 -4.97
N GLY A 315 7.58 25.65 -5.50
CA GLY A 315 7.95 26.88 -4.84
C GLY A 315 6.82 27.91 -4.75
N SER A 316 7.19 29.15 -4.48
CA SER A 316 6.22 30.27 -4.37
C SER A 316 5.62 30.72 -5.70
N ASP A 317 6.04 30.18 -6.81
CA ASP A 317 5.53 30.49 -8.13
C ASP A 317 5.22 29.20 -8.92
N PRO A 318 4.36 29.25 -9.95
CA PRO A 318 3.93 28.04 -10.66
C PRO A 318 4.98 27.45 -11.60
N LYS A 319 6.12 28.09 -11.80
CA LYS A 319 7.21 27.63 -12.70
C LYS A 319 8.32 26.91 -11.93
N THR A 320 8.50 27.26 -10.65
CA THR A 320 9.57 26.67 -9.83
C THR A 320 9.08 25.42 -9.13
N ALA A 321 9.75 24.30 -9.36
CA ALA A 321 9.53 23.04 -8.64
C ALA A 321 10.85 22.43 -8.19
N PHE A 322 10.80 21.60 -7.15
CA PHE A 322 11.94 20.90 -6.57
C PHE A 322 11.63 19.39 -6.57
N LEU A 323 12.59 18.60 -7.05
CA LEU A 323 12.59 17.15 -7.07
C LEU A 323 13.72 16.66 -6.16
N THR A 324 13.41 15.85 -5.16
CA THR A 324 14.41 15.18 -4.31
C THR A 324 14.38 13.68 -4.48
N TYR A 325 15.53 13.03 -4.32
CA TYR A 325 15.65 11.57 -4.40
C TYR A 325 16.91 11.07 -3.68
N ASN A 326 16.96 9.77 -3.39
CA ASN A 326 18.17 9.05 -3.03
C ASN A 326 18.97 8.68 -4.29
N SER A 327 20.29 8.73 -4.23
CA SER A 327 21.18 8.16 -5.24
C SER A 327 22.00 7.01 -4.66
N GLU A 328 22.52 6.11 -5.53
CA GLU A 328 23.34 4.93 -5.13
C GLU A 328 24.49 5.25 -4.17
N THR A 329 25.00 6.45 -4.25
CA THR A 329 26.11 6.88 -3.38
C THR A 329 25.63 7.32 -2.00
N LEU A 330 24.40 6.94 -1.60
CA LEU A 330 23.75 7.36 -0.36
C LEU A 330 23.56 8.88 -0.23
N ASN A 331 23.70 9.58 -1.33
CA ASN A 331 23.47 11.00 -1.38
C ASN A 331 21.99 11.32 -1.50
N LYS A 332 21.56 12.34 -0.80
CA LYS A 332 20.25 12.93 -0.98
C LYS A 332 20.41 14.18 -1.83
N VAL A 333 19.77 14.14 -3.00
CA VAL A 333 19.93 15.15 -4.05
C VAL A 333 18.63 15.91 -4.21
N VAL A 334 18.74 17.21 -4.49
CA VAL A 334 17.60 18.04 -4.88
C VAL A 334 17.90 18.71 -6.21
N GLN A 335 17.02 18.53 -7.17
CA GLN A 335 17.04 19.20 -8.45
C GLN A 335 15.97 20.29 -8.48
N LYS A 336 16.20 21.34 -9.25
CA LYS A 336 15.30 22.48 -9.41
C LYS A 336 14.80 22.57 -10.85
N SER A 337 13.49 22.74 -10.99
CA SER A 337 12.81 23.10 -12.23
C SER A 337 12.44 24.58 -12.24
N VAL A 338 12.41 25.18 -13.42
CA VAL A 338 11.94 26.56 -13.68
C VAL A 338 10.87 26.63 -14.78
N ASP A 339 10.40 25.48 -15.22
CA ASP A 339 9.40 25.30 -16.29
C ASP A 339 8.15 24.52 -15.85
N GLY A 340 7.84 24.56 -14.55
CA GLY A 340 6.63 23.93 -14.00
C GLY A 340 6.78 22.45 -13.73
N GLY A 341 8.01 21.93 -13.56
CA GLY A 341 8.28 20.53 -13.27
C GLY A 341 8.47 19.66 -14.51
N LEU A 342 8.59 20.28 -15.71
CA LEU A 342 8.83 19.52 -16.94
C LEU A 342 10.27 19.04 -17.03
N THR A 343 11.24 19.95 -16.78
CA THR A 343 12.65 19.62 -16.76
C THR A 343 13.31 20.06 -15.46
N TYR A 344 14.34 19.33 -15.04
CA TYR A 344 15.08 19.60 -13.82
C TYR A 344 16.57 19.80 -14.10
N SER A 345 17.23 20.62 -13.27
CA SER A 345 18.65 20.93 -13.43
C SER A 345 19.51 19.65 -13.31
N PRO A 346 20.37 19.34 -14.29
CA PRO A 346 21.22 18.16 -14.23
C PRO A 346 22.13 18.14 -13.00
N GLY A 347 22.34 16.96 -12.42
CA GLY A 347 23.26 16.73 -11.31
C GLY A 347 22.79 17.25 -9.95
N GLY A 348 21.81 18.14 -9.89
CA GLY A 348 21.20 18.64 -8.66
C GLY A 348 22.17 19.18 -7.60
N THR A 349 21.61 19.49 -6.42
CA THR A 349 22.38 19.92 -5.23
C THR A 349 22.38 18.78 -4.21
N GLN A 350 23.57 18.36 -3.77
CA GLN A 350 23.67 17.40 -2.66
C GLN A 350 23.20 18.05 -1.36
N ALA A 351 22.12 17.51 -0.78
CA ALA A 351 21.52 18.01 0.45
C ALA A 351 22.00 17.26 1.71
N ALA A 352 22.30 15.97 1.57
CA ALA A 352 22.88 15.13 2.64
C ALA A 352 23.63 13.95 2.00
N ASN A 353 24.53 13.31 2.77
CA ASN A 353 25.34 12.16 2.32
C ASN A 353 25.26 10.98 3.31
N GLU A 354 24.14 10.81 3.96
CA GLU A 354 23.90 9.75 4.95
C GLU A 354 22.92 8.73 4.40
N ALA A 355 23.14 7.47 4.77
CA ALA A 355 22.18 6.41 4.51
C ALA A 355 20.82 6.68 5.19
N GLY A 356 19.76 6.08 4.69
CA GLY A 356 18.42 6.11 5.26
C GLY A 356 17.37 6.67 4.30
N ARG A 357 16.12 6.46 4.67
CA ARG A 357 14.96 6.84 3.84
C ARG A 357 14.71 8.34 3.90
N ILE A 358 14.40 8.95 2.76
CA ILE A 358 14.00 10.35 2.67
C ILE A 358 12.48 10.46 2.75
N GLY A 359 11.99 11.43 3.52
CA GLY A 359 10.59 11.82 3.47
C GLY A 359 10.31 12.86 2.41
N GLN A 360 9.05 13.23 2.31
CA GLN A 360 8.56 14.17 1.30
C GLN A 360 9.22 15.53 1.42
N ILE A 361 9.63 16.09 0.28
CA ILE A 361 10.12 17.48 0.18
C ILE A 361 8.98 18.47 0.39
N ARG A 362 9.25 19.56 1.12
CA ARG A 362 8.30 20.64 1.42
C ARG A 362 8.93 22.01 1.20
N VAL A 363 8.08 23.01 1.01
CA VAL A 363 8.48 24.39 0.82
C VAL A 363 7.74 25.32 1.77
N ILE A 364 8.49 26.11 2.53
CA ILE A 364 7.97 27.28 3.23
C ILE A 364 8.14 28.47 2.28
N PRO A 365 7.04 29.08 1.81
CA PRO A 365 7.10 30.06 0.72
C PRO A 365 7.76 31.37 1.16
N LYS A 366 8.33 32.09 0.21
CA LYS A 366 8.97 33.41 0.43
C LYS A 366 8.05 34.44 1.07
N SER A 367 6.73 34.29 0.93
CA SER A 367 5.74 35.13 1.62
C SER A 367 5.78 34.98 3.15
N VAL A 368 6.26 33.85 3.66
CA VAL A 368 6.43 33.56 5.09
C VAL A 368 7.86 33.86 5.55
N THR A 369 8.85 33.46 4.75
CA THR A 369 10.28 33.61 5.11
C THR A 369 10.79 35.04 4.93
N GLY A 370 10.17 35.83 4.09
CA GLY A 370 10.53 37.22 3.78
C GLY A 370 11.62 37.38 2.70
N THR A 371 12.28 36.31 2.29
CA THR A 371 13.42 36.37 1.33
C THR A 371 13.29 35.36 0.20
N ASN A 372 13.60 34.12 0.46
CA ASN A 372 13.61 33.01 -0.48
C ASN A 372 12.67 31.90 -0.01
N ASP A 373 12.27 31.03 -0.88
CA ASP A 373 11.66 29.77 -0.47
C ASP A 373 12.63 28.97 0.41
N PHE A 374 12.16 28.48 1.56
CA PHE A 374 12.88 27.50 2.35
C PHE A 374 12.45 26.12 1.87
N VAL A 375 13.40 25.35 1.36
CA VAL A 375 13.17 24.01 0.81
C VAL A 375 13.74 22.98 1.77
N TYR A 376 12.93 22.04 2.24
CA TYR A 376 13.39 21.08 3.24
C TYR A 376 12.74 19.72 3.06
N PHE A 377 13.38 18.70 3.61
CA PHE A 377 12.81 17.36 3.74
C PHE A 377 13.40 16.67 4.98
N PRO A 378 12.61 15.79 5.65
CA PRO A 378 13.11 14.93 6.72
C PRO A 378 13.76 13.68 6.13
N TYR A 379 14.69 13.08 6.87
CA TYR A 379 15.23 11.77 6.55
C TYR A 379 15.67 11.03 7.81
N SER A 380 15.63 9.70 7.77
CA SER A 380 16.19 8.87 8.83
C SER A 380 17.71 8.76 8.65
N ALA A 381 18.43 8.82 9.76
CA ALA A 381 19.88 8.60 9.82
C ALA A 381 20.15 7.65 10.99
N GLY A 382 20.15 6.34 10.73
CA GLY A 382 20.11 5.33 11.78
C GLY A 382 18.85 5.46 12.63
N THR A 383 19.00 5.65 13.93
CA THR A 383 17.89 5.82 14.88
C THR A 383 17.49 7.27 15.13
N THR A 384 17.99 8.22 14.32
CA THR A 384 17.66 9.65 14.44
C THR A 384 16.85 10.14 13.26
N VAL A 385 16.07 11.21 13.44
CA VAL A 385 15.46 11.97 12.36
C VAL A 385 16.21 13.28 12.18
N LYS A 386 16.68 13.52 10.97
CA LYS A 386 17.31 14.77 10.56
C LYS A 386 16.46 15.49 9.52
N ILE A 387 16.68 16.80 9.42
CA ILE A 387 16.11 17.66 8.38
C ILE A 387 17.27 18.23 7.56
N ALA A 388 17.17 18.14 6.23
CA ALA A 388 17.95 18.94 5.31
C ALA A 388 17.15 20.19 4.95
N LEU A 389 17.72 21.39 5.18
CA LEU A 389 17.07 22.67 4.96
C LEU A 389 17.93 23.60 4.09
N SER A 390 17.35 24.05 3.00
CA SER A 390 17.85 25.19 2.19
C SER A 390 17.08 26.45 2.53
N GLN A 391 17.80 27.53 2.81
CA GLN A 391 17.23 28.87 3.05
C GLN A 391 17.42 29.82 1.85
N ASN A 392 17.96 29.30 0.75
CA ASN A 392 18.32 30.06 -0.44
C ASN A 392 17.74 29.48 -1.74
N GLY A 393 16.54 28.89 -1.65
CA GLY A 393 15.81 28.39 -2.82
C GLY A 393 16.48 27.16 -3.47
N GLY A 394 17.01 26.23 -2.67
CA GLY A 394 17.58 24.96 -3.15
C GLY A 394 19.05 25.01 -3.53
N GLN A 395 19.76 26.15 -3.37
CA GLN A 395 21.14 26.29 -3.80
C GLN A 395 22.15 25.61 -2.87
N SER A 396 21.87 25.58 -1.56
CA SER A 396 22.70 24.90 -0.58
C SER A 396 21.85 24.44 0.60
N TYR A 397 22.31 23.42 1.33
CA TYR A 397 21.57 22.78 2.43
C TYR A 397 22.40 22.75 3.70
N SER A 398 21.73 22.98 4.82
CA SER A 398 22.20 22.69 6.17
C SER A 398 21.36 21.56 6.77
N GLN A 399 21.86 20.96 7.84
CA GLN A 399 21.19 19.85 8.50
C GLN A 399 20.94 20.18 9.98
N CYS A 400 19.85 19.66 10.54
CA CYS A 400 19.58 19.67 11.97
C CYS A 400 18.90 18.36 12.43
N VAL A 401 18.99 18.08 13.72
CA VAL A 401 18.32 16.94 14.34
C VAL A 401 16.90 17.35 14.74
N ALA A 402 15.89 16.67 14.23
CA ALA A 402 14.52 16.80 14.70
C ALA A 402 14.26 15.87 15.89
N VAL A 403 14.77 14.64 15.83
CA VAL A 403 14.59 13.62 16.85
C VAL A 403 15.89 12.85 17.05
N ASP A 404 16.35 12.78 18.29
CA ASP A 404 17.46 11.92 18.70
C ASP A 404 16.89 10.81 19.60
N ALA A 405 16.30 9.80 18.98
CA ALA A 405 15.52 8.77 19.66
C ALA A 405 15.62 7.42 18.92
N GLN A 406 14.95 6.40 19.45
CA GLN A 406 14.88 5.04 18.94
C GLN A 406 13.92 4.94 17.73
N VAL A 407 14.19 5.72 16.68
CA VAL A 407 13.39 5.72 15.46
C VAL A 407 13.50 4.36 14.77
N ASP A 408 12.38 3.82 14.34
CA ASP A 408 12.33 2.63 13.50
C ASP A 408 12.29 3.04 12.02
N PRO A 409 13.43 3.02 11.31
CA PRO A 409 13.46 3.41 9.91
C PRO A 409 12.75 2.39 9.00
N THR A 410 12.45 1.19 9.50
CA THR A 410 11.75 0.15 8.72
C THR A 410 10.23 0.32 8.76
N ALA A 411 9.67 1.01 9.76
CA ALA A 411 8.22 1.19 9.91
C ALA A 411 7.59 2.22 8.94
N GLY A 412 8.28 2.56 7.88
CA GLY A 412 7.88 3.55 6.88
C GLY A 412 8.77 4.79 6.89
N PHE A 413 8.34 5.82 6.19
CA PHE A 413 9.09 7.07 6.07
C PHE A 413 8.92 7.95 7.29
N VAL A 414 9.95 8.72 7.60
CA VAL A 414 9.81 9.92 8.44
C VAL A 414 9.26 11.03 7.55
N THR A 415 8.15 11.65 7.93
CA THR A 415 7.52 12.67 7.09
C THR A 415 7.39 14.00 7.85
N ALA A 416 7.38 15.09 7.09
CA ALA A 416 7.26 16.43 7.64
C ALA A 416 6.33 17.29 6.79
N ASP A 417 5.66 18.24 7.45
CA ASP A 417 4.87 19.25 6.78
C ASP A 417 4.90 20.56 7.58
N ASN A 418 4.48 21.67 6.97
CA ASN A 418 4.43 22.96 7.61
C ASN A 418 3.07 23.65 7.48
N ASP A 419 2.72 24.45 8.48
CA ASP A 419 1.55 25.29 8.44
C ASP A 419 1.78 26.62 7.70
N ASP A 420 0.73 27.46 7.63
CA ASP A 420 0.75 28.75 6.94
C ASP A 420 1.67 29.81 7.56
N LYS A 421 2.25 29.53 8.73
CA LYS A 421 3.26 30.37 9.41
C LYS A 421 4.66 29.77 9.37
N GLY A 422 4.82 28.62 8.68
CA GLY A 422 6.10 27.93 8.53
C GLY A 422 6.53 27.15 9.78
N ASN A 423 5.65 26.91 10.73
CA ASN A 423 5.95 25.98 11.83
C ASN A 423 5.99 24.55 11.25
N VAL A 424 6.94 23.75 11.70
CA VAL A 424 7.24 22.43 11.11
C VAL A 424 6.86 21.32 12.07
N TYR A 425 6.24 20.29 11.52
CA TYR A 425 5.75 19.10 12.19
C TYR A 425 6.38 17.88 11.58
N VAL A 426 6.95 16.99 12.41
CA VAL A 426 7.63 15.78 11.95
C VAL A 426 7.02 14.58 12.64
N THR A 427 6.64 13.57 11.87
CA THR A 427 6.14 12.29 12.37
C THR A 427 7.07 11.15 12.04
N TYR A 428 7.11 10.15 12.91
CA TYR A 428 7.96 8.99 12.81
C TYR A 428 7.42 7.86 13.70
N THR A 429 7.97 6.67 13.56
CA THR A 429 7.60 5.49 14.36
C THR A 429 8.80 5.04 15.20
N GLU A 430 8.55 4.60 16.44
CA GLU A 430 9.54 3.96 17.30
C GLU A 430 9.24 2.46 17.44
N LYS A 431 10.29 1.66 17.41
CA LYS A 431 10.21 0.21 17.61
C LYS A 431 10.15 -0.09 19.11
N GLY A 432 9.16 -0.88 19.50
CA GLY A 432 8.94 -1.34 20.87
C GLY A 432 8.42 -2.78 20.85
N ALA A 433 7.53 -3.11 21.78
CA ALA A 433 6.78 -4.39 21.73
C ALA A 433 5.76 -4.42 20.58
N GLY A 434 5.12 -3.28 20.35
CA GLY A 434 4.48 -2.88 19.12
C GLY A 434 5.31 -1.76 18.50
N ARG A 435 4.67 -0.96 17.66
CA ARG A 435 5.25 0.23 17.04
C ARG A 435 4.35 1.42 17.33
N ASP A 436 4.93 2.49 17.87
CA ASP A 436 4.21 3.70 18.25
C ASP A 436 4.55 4.86 17.32
N THR A 437 3.55 5.59 16.87
CA THR A 437 3.71 6.79 16.06
C THR A 437 3.82 8.03 16.96
N TYR A 438 4.80 8.88 16.67
CA TYR A 438 5.08 10.11 17.41
C TYR A 438 5.07 11.34 16.50
N LEU A 439 4.83 12.49 17.13
CA LEU A 439 4.93 13.82 16.55
C LEU A 439 5.91 14.68 17.37
N VAL A 440 6.73 15.46 16.66
CA VAL A 440 7.47 16.59 17.22
C VAL A 440 7.18 17.83 16.39
N SER A 441 7.18 19.00 17.05
CA SER A 441 6.82 20.29 16.43
C SER A 441 7.88 21.34 16.70
N ALA A 442 8.17 22.19 15.72
CA ALA A 442 9.06 23.35 15.90
C ALA A 442 8.39 24.61 15.37
N PRO A 443 8.32 25.71 16.15
CA PRO A 443 7.89 26.98 15.63
C PRO A 443 8.90 27.49 14.59
N PHE A 444 8.43 28.24 13.59
CA PHE A 444 9.29 28.78 12.54
C PHE A 444 10.49 29.58 13.08
N SER A 445 10.27 30.34 14.17
CA SER A 445 11.34 31.08 14.86
C SER A 445 12.51 30.21 15.33
N ALA A 446 12.23 28.96 15.69
CA ALA A 446 13.24 27.96 16.04
C ALA A 446 13.75 27.23 14.78
N PHE A 447 12.87 26.77 13.88
CA PHE A 447 13.21 25.99 12.70
C PHE A 447 14.18 26.71 11.75
N LYS A 448 14.01 28.02 11.53
CA LYS A 448 14.94 28.85 10.73
C LYS A 448 16.38 28.85 11.26
N ASN A 449 16.62 28.40 12.50
CA ASN A 449 17.95 28.26 13.09
C ASN A 449 18.55 26.86 12.86
N CYS A 450 17.96 26.05 12.00
CA CYS A 450 18.54 24.79 11.54
C CYS A 450 19.89 25.09 10.86
N LYS A 451 20.97 24.93 11.62
CA LYS A 451 22.35 25.16 11.19
C LYS A 451 23.15 23.93 11.54
N GLY A 452 23.64 23.26 10.57
CA GLY A 452 24.54 22.11 10.70
C GLY A 452 25.62 22.17 9.65
N SER A 453 26.65 21.37 9.81
CA SER A 453 27.78 21.34 8.90
C SER A 453 27.36 20.93 7.48
N ASN A 454 28.09 21.50 6.50
CA ASN A 454 28.01 21.19 5.09
C ASN A 454 28.00 19.65 4.87
N PRO A 455 27.15 19.11 3.99
CA PRO A 455 27.07 17.69 3.67
C PRO A 455 28.37 17.02 3.21
N THR A 456 29.36 17.81 2.82
CA THR A 456 30.69 17.31 2.40
C THR A 456 31.66 17.02 3.55
N ALA A 457 31.36 17.40 4.79
CA ALA A 457 32.20 17.14 5.94
C ALA A 457 31.67 15.93 6.75
N ASN A 458 32.47 14.88 6.84
CA ASN A 458 32.26 13.65 7.64
C ASN A 458 32.18 13.92 9.16
N SER A 459 31.59 15.03 9.60
CA SER A 459 31.51 15.39 11.02
C SER A 459 30.04 15.56 11.46
N ALA A 460 29.46 14.49 11.93
CA ALA A 460 28.20 14.49 12.69
C ALA A 460 28.24 15.30 13.99
N LYS A 461 29.34 16.03 14.26
CA LYS A 461 29.64 16.60 15.59
C LYS A 461 28.94 17.92 15.91
N ASN A 462 28.26 18.57 14.95
CA ASN A 462 27.67 19.90 15.18
C ASN A 462 26.22 20.04 14.73
N VAL A 463 25.52 18.93 14.52
CA VAL A 463 24.10 18.93 14.14
C VAL A 463 23.27 18.95 15.42
N THR A 464 22.60 20.06 15.72
CA THR A 464 21.81 20.25 16.95
C THR A 464 20.33 20.28 16.65
N ASN A 465 19.52 20.01 17.67
CA ASN A 465 18.09 20.26 17.62
C ASN A 465 17.82 21.76 17.74
N PRO A 466 17.21 22.42 16.73
CA PRO A 466 16.99 23.86 16.75
C PRO A 466 15.84 24.28 17.68
N GLY A 467 15.12 23.36 18.28
CA GLY A 467 13.98 23.64 19.17
C GLY A 467 12.72 22.82 18.85
N PHE A 468 12.87 21.62 18.30
CA PHE A 468 11.76 20.67 18.22
C PHE A 468 11.31 20.26 19.64
N SER A 469 10.01 20.12 19.81
CA SER A 469 9.36 19.78 21.07
C SER A 469 9.76 18.37 21.56
N LYS A 470 9.32 18.04 22.78
CA LYS A 470 9.30 16.65 23.24
C LYS A 470 8.36 15.83 22.37
N LYS A 471 8.66 14.54 22.23
CA LYS A 471 7.83 13.61 21.45
C LYS A 471 6.44 13.47 22.06
N LEU A 472 5.42 13.52 21.19
CA LEU A 472 4.02 13.31 21.52
C LEU A 472 3.57 12.01 20.88
N ARG A 473 3.25 10.99 21.68
CA ARG A 473 2.67 9.75 21.16
C ARG A 473 1.27 10.03 20.60
N LEU A 474 0.98 9.53 19.39
CA LEU A 474 -0.25 9.79 18.66
C LEU A 474 -1.27 8.65 18.76
N ASN A 475 -0.82 7.39 18.63
CA ASN A 475 -1.73 6.25 18.69
C ASN A 475 -2.29 6.05 20.11
N ARG A 476 -3.61 5.83 20.18
CA ARG A 476 -4.45 5.84 21.38
C ARG A 476 -5.49 4.72 21.31
N GLY A 477 -6.29 4.54 22.38
CA GLY A 477 -7.48 3.72 22.36
C GLY A 477 -7.25 2.26 21.99
N GLY A 478 -6.14 1.66 22.43
CA GLY A 478 -5.81 0.26 22.17
C GLY A 478 -5.26 0.00 20.76
N VAL A 479 -4.84 1.04 20.02
CA VAL A 479 -4.02 0.88 18.82
C VAL A 479 -2.57 0.72 19.27
N GLU A 480 -2.02 -0.49 19.11
CA GLU A 480 -0.76 -0.90 19.73
C GLU A 480 0.39 -1.06 18.75
N THR A 481 0.07 -1.27 17.46
CA THR A 481 1.08 -1.37 16.40
C THR A 481 0.69 -0.46 15.26
N THR A 482 1.59 0.45 14.89
CA THR A 482 1.39 1.42 13.80
C THR A 482 2.55 1.39 12.82
N VAL A 483 2.26 1.60 11.52
CA VAL A 483 3.28 1.69 10.45
C VAL A 483 2.90 2.77 9.45
N MET A 484 3.88 3.23 8.68
CA MET A 484 3.72 4.15 7.56
C MET A 484 3.01 5.46 7.95
N PRO A 485 3.55 6.22 8.93
CA PRO A 485 2.92 7.47 9.34
C PRO A 485 3.09 8.56 8.27
N TRP A 486 2.04 9.38 8.09
CA TRP A 486 2.07 10.53 7.18
C TRP A 486 1.43 11.76 7.80
N VAL A 487 2.12 12.92 7.76
CA VAL A 487 1.67 14.17 8.37
C VAL A 487 1.10 15.13 7.33
N ALA A 488 0.00 15.81 7.66
CA ALA A 488 -0.58 16.92 6.93
C ALA A 488 -0.84 18.09 7.89
N ALA A 489 -0.20 19.22 7.63
CA ALA A 489 -0.32 20.43 8.42
C ALA A 489 -0.89 21.62 7.63
N SER A 490 -0.34 21.99 6.54
CA SER A 490 -0.71 23.00 5.50
C SER A 490 -1.96 23.88 5.74
N GLY A 491 -2.20 24.31 6.98
CA GLY A 491 -3.36 25.11 7.41
C GLY A 491 -2.99 26.10 8.50
N GLU A 492 -3.94 26.33 9.44
CA GLU A 492 -3.72 27.27 10.58
C GLU A 492 -2.60 26.78 11.51
N PRO A 493 -1.86 27.71 12.14
CA PRO A 493 -0.78 27.39 13.05
C PRO A 493 -1.18 26.44 14.18
N GLY A 494 -0.36 25.41 14.40
CA GLY A 494 -0.57 24.44 15.47
C GLY A 494 -1.61 23.37 15.19
N LYS A 495 -2.24 23.36 13.99
CA LYS A 495 -3.23 22.36 13.60
C LYS A 495 -2.62 21.35 12.64
N VAL A 496 -2.55 20.11 13.05
CA VAL A 496 -1.90 19.03 12.31
C VAL A 496 -2.67 17.73 12.45
N ALA A 497 -2.65 16.93 11.40
CA ALA A 497 -3.17 15.56 11.40
C ALA A 497 -2.07 14.58 10.95
N VAL A 498 -2.10 13.38 11.49
CA VAL A 498 -1.20 12.28 11.12
C VAL A 498 -2.04 11.04 10.85
N SER A 499 -1.90 10.47 9.66
CA SER A 499 -2.48 9.17 9.31
C SER A 499 -1.44 8.06 9.48
N TYR A 500 -1.90 6.85 9.75
CA TYR A 500 -1.06 5.64 9.84
C TYR A 500 -1.93 4.39 9.71
N TYR A 501 -1.35 3.30 9.20
CA TYR A 501 -1.97 2.00 9.39
C TYR A 501 -1.79 1.59 10.84
N GLY A 502 -2.87 1.20 11.47
CA GLY A 502 -2.88 0.83 12.88
C GLY A 502 -3.60 -0.49 13.13
N SER A 503 -3.09 -1.25 14.09
CA SER A 503 -3.67 -2.49 14.58
C SER A 503 -3.77 -2.49 16.09
N LYS A 504 -4.78 -3.20 16.61
CA LYS A 504 -4.94 -3.43 18.05
C LYS A 504 -4.08 -4.59 18.57
N GLN A 505 -3.52 -5.38 17.68
CA GLN A 505 -2.60 -6.45 18.03
C GLN A 505 -1.21 -5.87 18.31
N VAL A 506 -0.57 -6.38 19.36
CA VAL A 506 0.81 -6.05 19.72
C VAL A 506 1.74 -7.03 19.05
N GLY A 507 2.76 -6.57 18.36
CA GLY A 507 3.79 -7.44 17.78
C GLY A 507 4.60 -6.75 16.68
N ASP A 508 5.45 -7.55 16.04
CA ASP A 508 6.25 -7.11 14.91
C ASP A 508 5.52 -7.40 13.61
N PRO A 509 5.11 -6.38 12.84
CA PRO A 509 4.42 -6.57 11.56
C PRO A 509 5.26 -7.31 10.51
N ASP A 510 6.58 -7.23 10.55
CA ASP A 510 7.47 -7.98 9.65
C ASP A 510 7.47 -9.49 9.91
N ASN A 511 7.02 -9.92 11.09
CA ASN A 511 6.93 -11.35 11.40
C ASN A 511 5.77 -11.98 10.62
N GLY A 512 6.04 -12.90 9.71
CA GLY A 512 5.04 -13.60 8.90
C GLY A 512 3.95 -14.33 9.70
N ASP A 513 4.21 -14.63 10.98
CA ASP A 513 3.23 -15.20 11.92
C ASP A 513 2.35 -14.14 12.61
N PHE A 514 2.61 -12.85 12.39
CA PHE A 514 1.83 -11.78 13.02
C PHE A 514 0.42 -11.75 12.46
N LYS A 515 -0.57 -12.06 13.30
CA LYS A 515 -1.98 -12.09 12.93
C LYS A 515 -2.66 -10.83 13.40
N ALA A 516 -2.89 -9.91 12.48
CA ALA A 516 -3.43 -8.60 12.73
C ALA A 516 -4.54 -8.22 11.75
N SER A 517 -5.38 -7.28 12.14
CA SER A 517 -6.26 -6.55 11.23
C SER A 517 -5.87 -5.07 11.27
N TRP A 518 -5.73 -4.50 10.10
CA TRP A 518 -5.23 -3.14 9.92
C TRP A 518 -6.31 -2.20 9.42
N ASN A 519 -6.31 -1.00 9.95
CA ASN A 519 -7.18 0.09 9.51
C ASN A 519 -6.35 1.36 9.34
N VAL A 520 -6.85 2.29 8.55
CA VAL A 520 -6.31 3.65 8.52
C VAL A 520 -6.86 4.41 9.71
N TYR A 521 -5.97 4.95 10.54
CA TYR A 521 -6.27 5.84 11.64
C TYR A 521 -5.78 7.25 11.34
N VAL A 522 -6.46 8.23 11.91
CA VAL A 522 -6.04 9.64 11.90
C VAL A 522 -5.99 10.14 13.32
N SER A 523 -4.84 10.64 13.72
CA SER A 523 -4.66 11.42 14.94
C SER A 523 -4.59 12.91 14.58
N GLN A 524 -5.46 13.73 15.16
CA GLN A 524 -5.48 15.17 14.98
C GLN A 524 -5.04 15.89 16.24
N VAL A 525 -4.15 16.87 16.10
CA VAL A 525 -3.63 17.73 17.17
C VAL A 525 -3.89 19.18 16.76
N LEU A 526 -4.78 19.86 17.45
CA LEU A 526 -5.21 21.22 17.10
C LEU A 526 -4.42 22.31 17.85
N ASN A 527 -3.50 21.90 18.71
CA ASN A 527 -2.66 22.74 19.55
C ASN A 527 -1.23 22.16 19.67
N ALA A 528 -0.66 21.72 18.53
CA ALA A 528 0.62 21.03 18.51
C ALA A 528 1.83 21.88 18.94
N LEU A 529 1.68 23.21 19.00
CA LEU A 529 2.72 24.14 19.47
C LEU A 529 2.59 24.48 20.97
N ASP A 530 1.54 24.00 21.65
CA ASP A 530 1.36 24.21 23.07
C ASP A 530 2.31 23.32 23.90
N PRO A 531 2.65 23.68 25.13
CA PRO A 531 3.46 22.84 25.99
C PRO A 531 2.84 21.46 26.31
N ASN A 532 1.52 21.39 26.33
CA ASN A 532 0.75 20.17 26.59
C ASN A 532 -0.30 19.95 25.47
N PRO A 533 0.11 19.47 24.29
CA PRO A 533 -0.80 19.25 23.18
C PRO A 533 -1.76 18.08 23.45
N SER A 534 -2.99 18.21 22.96
CA SER A 534 -4.02 17.18 23.07
C SER A 534 -4.19 16.43 21.75
N VAL A 535 -4.34 15.10 21.83
CA VAL A 535 -4.51 14.23 20.66
C VAL A 535 -5.93 13.69 20.65
N SER A 536 -6.63 13.86 19.53
CA SER A 536 -7.84 13.09 19.19
C SER A 536 -7.54 12.10 18.08
N GLN A 537 -8.13 10.90 18.13
CA GLN A 537 -7.90 9.83 17.15
C GLN A 537 -9.23 9.25 16.68
N VAL A 538 -9.32 8.95 15.39
CA VAL A 538 -10.43 8.19 14.81
C VAL A 538 -9.91 7.13 13.85
N GLN A 539 -10.68 6.06 13.67
CA GLN A 539 -10.53 5.14 12.56
C GLN A 539 -11.19 5.77 11.33
N ALA A 540 -10.42 6.02 10.28
CA ALA A 540 -10.90 6.66 9.06
C ALA A 540 -11.60 5.65 8.12
N THR A 541 -11.13 4.41 8.05
CA THR A 541 -11.75 3.32 7.29
C THR A 541 -12.91 2.69 8.06
N THR A 542 -13.96 2.27 7.37
CA THR A 542 -15.13 1.65 7.99
C THR A 542 -14.95 0.17 8.27
N HIS A 543 -13.97 -0.47 7.62
CA HIS A 543 -13.56 -1.87 7.83
C HIS A 543 -12.04 -2.00 7.60
N PRO A 544 -11.41 -3.12 8.00
CA PRO A 544 -9.99 -3.32 7.79
C PRO A 544 -9.60 -3.28 6.31
N ASN A 545 -8.50 -2.60 6.02
CA ASN A 545 -7.92 -2.51 4.68
C ASN A 545 -6.87 -3.59 4.41
N HIS A 546 -6.37 -4.25 5.44
CA HIS A 546 -5.37 -5.31 5.32
C HIS A 546 -5.43 -6.27 6.53
N TYR A 547 -4.93 -7.49 6.32
CA TYR A 547 -4.87 -8.55 7.35
C TYR A 547 -3.49 -9.18 7.39
N ASP A 548 -3.13 -9.72 8.57
CA ASP A 548 -1.85 -10.39 8.87
C ASP A 548 -0.63 -9.47 8.91
N SER A 549 0.53 -10.01 8.57
CA SER A 549 1.81 -9.30 8.57
C SER A 549 1.88 -8.27 7.44
N ILE A 550 2.67 -7.23 7.66
CA ILE A 550 3.09 -6.27 6.64
C ILE A 550 4.61 -6.35 6.58
N CYS A 551 5.15 -6.74 5.45
CA CYS A 551 6.60 -6.74 5.29
C CYS A 551 7.11 -5.34 4.97
N LEU A 552 8.03 -4.85 5.80
CA LEU A 552 8.60 -3.51 5.73
C LEU A 552 10.06 -3.49 5.24
N ASN A 553 10.57 -4.66 4.83
CA ASN A 553 11.98 -4.87 4.47
C ASN A 553 12.28 -4.62 2.97
N GLY A 554 11.48 -3.78 2.30
CA GLY A 554 11.74 -3.42 0.90
C GLY A 554 11.81 -4.67 -0.01
N LEU A 555 12.82 -4.73 -0.88
CA LEU A 555 13.07 -5.86 -1.79
C LEU A 555 13.31 -7.19 -1.05
N GLY A 556 13.78 -7.17 0.18
CA GLY A 556 13.95 -8.35 1.01
C GLY A 556 12.65 -9.10 1.30
N CYS A 557 11.50 -8.46 1.14
CA CYS A 557 10.18 -9.08 1.30
C CYS A 557 9.93 -10.19 0.28
N ASP A 558 10.37 -10.01 -0.96
CA ASP A 558 10.18 -11.00 -2.03
C ASP A 558 10.98 -12.26 -1.76
N VAL A 559 12.17 -12.08 -1.18
CA VAL A 559 13.06 -13.20 -0.79
C VAL A 559 12.53 -13.93 0.44
N SER A 560 12.00 -13.18 1.43
CA SER A 560 11.46 -13.76 2.67
C SER A 560 10.03 -14.31 2.54
N GLY A 561 9.36 -14.06 1.43
CA GLY A 561 7.94 -14.41 1.23
C GLY A 561 7.00 -13.59 2.11
N GLY A 562 7.40 -12.40 2.54
CA GLY A 562 6.59 -11.47 3.32
C GLY A 562 5.50 -10.80 2.49
N ASP A 563 4.42 -10.34 3.15
CA ASP A 563 3.33 -9.64 2.49
C ASP A 563 3.69 -8.20 2.20
N ARG A 564 3.89 -7.90 0.93
CA ARG A 564 4.26 -6.57 0.42
C ARG A 564 3.11 -5.86 -0.29
N SER A 565 1.88 -6.30 -0.16
CA SER A 565 0.73 -5.73 -0.89
C SER A 565 0.45 -4.26 -0.57
N LEU A 566 0.93 -3.73 0.58
CA LEU A 566 0.82 -2.32 0.93
C LEU A 566 2.04 -1.49 0.51
N VAL A 567 3.10 -2.13 0.05
CA VAL A 567 4.38 -1.57 -0.31
C VAL A 567 5.01 -0.75 0.83
N ASP A 568 5.42 0.54 0.68
CA ASP A 568 6.23 1.25 1.69
C ASP A 568 5.55 2.44 2.35
N TYR A 569 4.53 3.03 1.73
CA TYR A 569 3.84 4.20 2.28
C TYR A 569 2.42 4.37 1.72
N PHE A 570 1.70 5.28 2.31
CA PHE A 570 0.50 5.89 1.79
C PHE A 570 0.45 7.35 2.25
N THR A 571 -0.34 8.20 1.62
CA THR A 571 -0.22 9.64 1.83
C THR A 571 -1.53 10.29 2.24
N MET A 572 -1.41 11.45 2.90
CA MET A 572 -2.51 12.31 3.31
C MET A 572 -2.17 13.76 3.00
N GLU A 573 -3.15 14.51 2.53
CA GLU A 573 -3.01 15.94 2.24
C GLU A 573 -4.19 16.73 2.81
N TYR A 574 -3.91 17.94 3.30
CA TYR A 574 -4.97 18.90 3.64
C TYR A 574 -5.41 19.64 2.39
N ASN A 575 -6.66 19.49 2.02
CA ASN A 575 -7.27 20.15 0.86
C ASN A 575 -7.77 21.55 1.23
N ARG A 576 -7.10 22.57 0.72
CA ARG A 576 -7.45 23.96 0.99
C ARG A 576 -8.80 24.37 0.39
N GLY A 577 -9.22 23.75 -0.71
CA GLY A 577 -10.51 24.02 -1.37
C GLY A 577 -11.69 23.47 -0.58
N THR A 578 -11.63 22.21 -0.16
CA THR A 578 -12.68 21.56 0.65
C THR A 578 -12.53 21.77 2.15
N LYS A 579 -11.38 22.27 2.60
CA LYS A 579 -10.96 22.43 4.00
C LYS A 579 -10.91 21.11 4.80
N GLY A 580 -10.88 19.97 4.12
CA GLY A 580 -10.86 18.64 4.70
C GLY A 580 -9.53 17.92 4.45
N LEU A 581 -9.36 16.79 5.10
CA LEU A 581 -8.25 15.86 4.87
C LEU A 581 -8.64 14.86 3.78
N ASN A 582 -7.72 14.56 2.87
CA ASN A 582 -7.83 13.50 1.89
C ASN A 582 -6.71 12.50 2.14
N ILE A 583 -7.06 11.22 2.21
CA ILE A 583 -6.13 10.13 2.46
C ILE A 583 -6.28 9.14 1.32
N VAL A 584 -5.20 8.87 0.61
CA VAL A 584 -5.12 7.75 -0.34
C VAL A 584 -4.30 6.63 0.29
N TYR A 585 -4.79 5.42 0.22
CA TYR A 585 -4.15 4.25 0.82
C TYR A 585 -4.39 3.00 -0.03
N SER A 586 -3.59 1.96 0.19
CA SER A 586 -3.78 0.67 -0.48
C SER A 586 -4.82 -0.17 0.26
N GLN A 587 -5.89 -0.55 -0.45
CA GLN A 587 -6.91 -1.46 0.05
C GLN A 587 -6.62 -2.86 -0.46
N ALA A 588 -5.89 -3.62 0.32
CA ALA A 588 -5.55 -5.00 0.00
C ALA A 588 -6.71 -5.95 0.37
N ALA A 589 -7.05 -6.84 -0.55
CA ALA A 589 -8.07 -7.87 -0.34
C ALA A 589 -7.45 -9.23 -0.01
N LYS A 590 -6.34 -9.25 0.75
CA LYS A 590 -5.69 -10.48 1.17
C LYS A 590 -6.31 -11.07 2.42
N ARG A 591 -6.43 -12.39 2.44
CA ARG A 591 -6.81 -13.17 3.61
C ARG A 591 -5.61 -13.77 4.33
N PRO A 592 -5.70 -13.99 5.66
CA PRO A 592 -4.75 -14.87 6.31
C PRO A 592 -4.66 -16.24 5.62
N GLY A 593 -3.46 -16.59 5.16
CA GLY A 593 -3.23 -17.84 4.43
C GLY A 593 -3.37 -17.78 2.91
N ASP A 594 -3.81 -16.66 2.34
CA ASP A 594 -3.71 -16.44 0.88
C ASP A 594 -2.23 -16.27 0.48
N ALA A 595 -1.89 -16.73 -0.72
CA ALA A 595 -0.55 -16.58 -1.26
C ALA A 595 -0.16 -15.09 -1.39
N ALA A 596 1.14 -14.81 -1.36
CA ALA A 596 1.66 -13.48 -1.68
C ALA A 596 1.18 -13.04 -3.08
N GLY A 597 0.93 -11.74 -3.27
CA GLY A 597 0.54 -11.19 -4.56
C GLY A 597 -0.96 -10.97 -4.73
N VAL A 598 -1.65 -10.62 -3.67
CA VAL A 598 -3.03 -10.12 -3.70
C VAL A 598 -3.02 -8.68 -4.21
N ILE A 599 -4.01 -8.34 -5.01
CA ILE A 599 -4.21 -7.00 -5.54
C ILE A 599 -4.56 -6.03 -4.42
N ALA A 600 -3.84 -4.91 -4.35
CA ALA A 600 -4.17 -3.76 -3.54
C ALA A 600 -4.60 -2.61 -4.46
N THR A 601 -5.86 -2.20 -4.39
CA THR A 601 -6.34 -1.06 -5.17
C THR A 601 -6.17 0.25 -4.40
N PRO A 602 -5.82 1.36 -5.08
CA PRO A 602 -5.75 2.65 -4.44
C PRO A 602 -7.15 3.12 -4.04
N ALA A 603 -7.27 3.55 -2.81
CA ALA A 603 -8.56 3.89 -2.21
C ALA A 603 -8.45 5.21 -1.44
N VAL A 604 -9.50 6.03 -1.49
CA VAL A 604 -9.54 7.36 -0.91
C VAL A 604 -10.65 7.47 0.11
N VAL A 605 -10.33 8.06 1.27
CA VAL A 605 -11.32 8.56 2.23
C VAL A 605 -11.12 10.05 2.42
N THR A 606 -12.20 10.80 2.50
CA THR A 606 -12.19 12.26 2.68
C THR A 606 -12.90 12.66 3.96
N GLN A 607 -12.40 13.69 4.64
CA GLN A 607 -13.04 14.23 5.83
C GLN A 607 -14.37 14.86 5.47
N ILE A 608 -15.44 14.47 6.18
CA ILE A 608 -16.80 14.99 5.98
C ILE A 608 -17.33 15.78 7.15
N ALA A 609 -16.74 15.64 8.33
CA ALA A 609 -17.16 16.37 9.52
C ALA A 609 -16.01 16.59 10.50
N GLY A 610 -16.20 17.48 11.46
CA GLY A 610 -15.28 17.76 12.55
C GLY A 610 -14.29 18.88 12.24
N PRO A 611 -13.33 19.12 13.16
CA PRO A 611 -12.38 20.24 13.05
C PRO A 611 -11.54 20.17 11.77
N SER A 612 -11.32 21.34 11.14
CA SER A 612 -10.44 21.51 9.99
C SER A 612 -9.05 21.96 10.43
N ASN A 613 -8.00 21.48 9.77
CA ASN A 613 -6.63 22.01 9.96
C ASN A 613 -6.54 23.48 9.50
N GLY A 614 -7.38 23.92 8.58
CA GLY A 614 -7.48 25.34 8.16
C GLY A 614 -8.43 26.18 9.00
N GLY A 615 -8.82 25.70 10.17
CA GLY A 615 -9.74 26.38 11.09
C GLY A 615 -11.21 26.16 10.77
N GLY A 616 -12.03 26.33 11.81
CA GLY A 616 -13.46 26.01 11.72
C GLY A 616 -13.72 24.51 11.64
N SER A 617 -14.80 24.11 10.98
CA SER A 617 -15.25 22.72 10.85
C SER A 617 -15.59 22.38 9.41
N VAL A 618 -15.30 21.14 9.05
CA VAL A 618 -15.81 20.52 7.82
C VAL A 618 -17.24 20.06 8.07
N ASN A 619 -18.13 20.28 7.10
CA ASN A 619 -19.51 19.78 7.12
C ASN A 619 -19.95 19.48 5.69
N ARG A 620 -19.82 18.22 5.27
CA ARG A 620 -20.32 17.70 3.99
C ARG A 620 -21.59 16.88 4.26
N THR A 621 -22.74 17.54 4.18
CA THR A 621 -24.04 16.89 4.40
C THR A 621 -24.29 15.80 3.36
N GLY A 622 -24.95 14.69 3.78
CA GLY A 622 -25.30 13.59 2.89
C GLY A 622 -24.18 12.60 2.55
N ARG A 623 -22.98 12.77 3.11
CA ARG A 623 -21.83 11.88 2.86
C ARG A 623 -21.50 10.95 4.04
N THR A 624 -22.39 10.80 5.01
CA THR A 624 -22.22 9.77 6.06
C THR A 624 -22.12 8.39 5.45
N PRO A 625 -21.23 7.51 5.94
CA PRO A 625 -20.98 6.21 5.31
C PRO A 625 -22.25 5.37 5.13
N VAL A 626 -23.04 5.16 6.17
CA VAL A 626 -24.23 4.27 6.11
C VAL A 626 -25.40 4.98 5.42
N ARG A 627 -25.77 4.50 4.24
CA ARG A 627 -26.86 5.03 3.42
C ARG A 627 -27.54 3.92 2.62
N SER A 628 -28.72 4.17 2.08
CA SER A 628 -29.42 3.28 1.14
C SER A 628 -29.52 3.87 -0.27
N THR A 629 -28.98 5.07 -0.45
CA THR A 629 -29.00 5.79 -1.73
C THR A 629 -27.68 6.52 -1.91
N SER A 630 -27.24 6.63 -3.16
CA SER A 630 -26.13 7.50 -3.57
C SER A 630 -26.58 8.39 -4.72
N PRO A 631 -26.46 9.73 -4.59
CA PRO A 631 -26.70 10.65 -5.66
C PRO A 631 -25.51 10.71 -6.61
N ASP A 632 -25.76 11.15 -7.83
CA ASP A 632 -24.72 11.41 -8.81
C ASP A 632 -25.13 12.55 -9.76
N PRO A 633 -24.23 13.51 -10.07
CA PRO A 633 -24.53 14.58 -11.00
C PRO A 633 -24.51 14.07 -12.45
N ALA A 634 -25.24 14.76 -13.34
CA ALA A 634 -25.26 14.41 -14.75
C ALA A 634 -24.12 15.07 -15.53
N GLY A 635 -23.52 14.35 -16.47
CA GLY A 635 -22.60 14.90 -17.46
C GLY A 635 -21.13 14.81 -17.05
N ASP A 636 -20.80 13.98 -16.07
CA ASP A 636 -19.45 13.69 -15.60
C ASP A 636 -18.97 12.29 -15.96
N ALA A 637 -19.77 11.52 -16.70
CA ALA A 637 -19.37 10.29 -17.36
C ALA A 637 -18.49 10.60 -18.59
N LEU A 638 -17.18 10.53 -18.42
CA LEU A 638 -16.24 11.06 -19.38
C LEU A 638 -15.24 9.99 -19.81
N VAL A 639 -15.07 9.82 -21.10
CA VAL A 639 -14.00 8.99 -21.68
C VAL A 639 -12.77 9.87 -21.93
N ASN A 640 -11.70 9.58 -21.21
CA ASN A 640 -10.46 10.35 -21.29
C ASN A 640 -9.49 9.87 -22.40
N TYR A 641 -9.93 8.98 -23.27
CA TYR A 641 -9.01 8.23 -24.11
C TYR A 641 -9.42 8.21 -25.57
N SER A 642 -8.58 8.74 -26.45
CA SER A 642 -8.66 8.53 -27.88
C SER A 642 -7.65 7.48 -28.30
N ARG A 643 -8.11 6.34 -28.80
CA ARG A 643 -7.25 5.27 -29.30
C ARG A 643 -6.53 5.58 -30.60
N ALA A 644 -7.05 6.51 -31.38
CA ALA A 644 -6.48 6.86 -32.68
C ALA A 644 -5.06 7.46 -32.56
N THR A 645 -4.71 7.93 -31.37
CA THR A 645 -3.36 8.48 -31.12
C THR A 645 -2.96 8.19 -29.66
N PRO A 646 -2.33 7.03 -29.38
CA PRO A 646 -1.97 6.62 -28.01
C PRO A 646 -0.97 7.53 -27.30
N LEU A 647 -0.57 8.63 -27.90
CA LEU A 647 0.42 9.61 -27.39
C LEU A 647 -0.15 11.02 -27.22
N VAL A 648 -1.39 11.26 -27.60
CA VAL A 648 -2.03 12.57 -27.44
C VAL A 648 -3.21 12.39 -26.48
N ALA A 649 -3.02 12.81 -25.23
CA ALA A 649 -4.13 13.02 -24.33
C ALA A 649 -5.07 14.04 -24.98
N THR A 650 -6.18 13.58 -25.55
CA THR A 650 -7.31 14.47 -25.84
C THR A 650 -7.79 15.02 -24.50
N ASP A 651 -8.29 16.21 -24.51
CA ASP A 651 -8.77 16.95 -23.33
C ASP A 651 -9.61 16.01 -22.46
N PRO A 652 -9.21 15.64 -21.22
CA PRO A 652 -9.99 14.76 -20.38
C PRO A 652 -11.38 15.37 -20.23
N GLY A 653 -12.40 14.58 -20.49
CA GLY A 653 -13.75 15.00 -20.32
C GLY A 653 -14.42 15.65 -21.52
N THR A 654 -13.92 15.42 -22.74
CA THR A 654 -14.58 15.98 -23.94
C THR A 654 -15.67 15.10 -24.53
N THR A 655 -15.70 13.80 -24.23
CA THR A 655 -16.70 12.88 -24.78
C THR A 655 -17.58 12.33 -23.67
N ALA A 656 -18.76 12.93 -23.51
CA ALA A 656 -19.79 12.40 -22.63
C ALA A 656 -20.34 11.10 -23.19
N VAL A 657 -20.54 10.10 -22.34
CA VAL A 657 -21.14 8.80 -22.70
C VAL A 657 -22.46 8.62 -21.95
N PRO A 658 -23.59 9.12 -22.49
CA PRO A 658 -24.87 9.14 -21.78
C PRO A 658 -25.36 7.78 -21.31
N ALA A 659 -25.00 6.70 -22.01
CA ALA A 659 -25.34 5.34 -21.62
C ALA A 659 -24.62 4.87 -20.35
N MET A 660 -23.58 5.57 -19.95
CA MET A 660 -22.74 5.23 -18.80
C MET A 660 -22.72 6.32 -17.71
N ASP A 661 -23.49 7.40 -17.93
CA ASP A 661 -23.64 8.55 -17.04
C ASP A 661 -24.68 8.19 -15.96
N LEU A 662 -24.20 7.81 -14.78
CA LEU A 662 -25.02 7.64 -13.57
C LEU A 662 -25.61 8.99 -13.20
N VAL A 663 -26.89 9.05 -12.95
CA VAL A 663 -27.53 10.35 -12.69
C VAL A 663 -28.67 10.28 -11.69
N ASP A 664 -28.85 11.33 -10.93
CA ASP A 664 -30.10 11.61 -10.24
C ASP A 664 -31.15 11.94 -11.28
N ARG A 665 -32.23 11.15 -11.35
CA ARG A 665 -33.29 11.31 -12.36
C ARG A 665 -34.66 11.27 -11.75
N ASP A 666 -35.55 12.16 -12.17
CA ASP A 666 -36.94 12.24 -11.72
C ASP A 666 -37.10 12.35 -10.18
N GLY A 667 -36.16 13.07 -9.54
CA GLY A 667 -36.12 13.24 -8.08
C GLY A 667 -35.69 11.98 -7.32
N LYS A 668 -35.12 11.00 -8.03
CA LYS A 668 -34.61 9.75 -7.44
C LYS A 668 -33.08 9.70 -7.60
N PRO A 669 -32.34 9.27 -6.54
CA PRO A 669 -30.87 9.15 -6.60
C PRO A 669 -30.39 8.16 -7.66
N ALA A 670 -29.18 8.37 -8.16
CA ALA A 670 -28.51 7.51 -9.15
C ALA A 670 -28.47 6.03 -8.70
N VAL A 671 -28.17 5.79 -7.44
CA VAL A 671 -28.16 4.45 -6.85
C VAL A 671 -29.23 4.34 -5.76
N THR A 672 -30.01 3.28 -5.78
CA THR A 672 -31.00 2.98 -4.73
C THR A 672 -30.96 1.51 -4.34
N ILE A 673 -30.88 1.26 -3.03
CA ILE A 673 -30.93 -0.09 -2.47
C ILE A 673 -32.34 -0.35 -1.91
N GLY A 674 -32.98 -1.38 -2.43
CA GLY A 674 -34.29 -1.81 -2.02
C GLY A 674 -34.31 -3.24 -1.48
N THR A 675 -35.46 -3.64 -0.93
CA THR A 675 -35.71 -5.00 -0.45
C THR A 675 -36.00 -5.93 -1.61
N ARG A 676 -35.41 -7.13 -1.60
CA ARG A 676 -35.73 -8.20 -2.53
C ARG A 676 -36.77 -9.14 -1.90
N SER A 677 -37.79 -9.52 -2.65
CA SER A 677 -38.70 -10.59 -2.26
C SER A 677 -37.92 -11.90 -2.06
N GLY A 678 -38.14 -12.57 -0.95
CA GLY A 678 -37.40 -13.78 -0.55
C GLY A 678 -36.02 -13.48 0.08
N GLY A 679 -35.74 -12.22 0.44
CA GLY A 679 -34.51 -11.81 1.13
C GLY A 679 -33.38 -11.45 0.20
N GLY A 680 -32.49 -10.60 0.70
CA GLY A 680 -31.40 -9.98 -0.04
C GLY A 680 -31.72 -8.54 -0.42
N MET A 681 -31.13 -8.03 -1.49
CA MET A 681 -31.31 -6.64 -1.90
C MET A 681 -31.58 -6.51 -3.40
N THR A 682 -32.25 -5.44 -3.79
CA THR A 682 -32.29 -4.94 -5.14
C THR A 682 -31.38 -3.72 -5.22
N VAL A 683 -30.62 -3.63 -6.29
CA VAL A 683 -29.79 -2.47 -6.61
C VAL A 683 -30.35 -1.85 -7.88
N THR A 684 -30.83 -0.64 -7.79
CA THR A 684 -31.31 0.11 -8.97
C THR A 684 -30.29 1.20 -9.28
N LEU A 685 -29.73 1.13 -10.48
CA LEU A 685 -28.81 2.10 -11.07
C LEU A 685 -29.57 2.93 -12.10
N ARG A 686 -29.39 4.24 -12.10
CA ARG A 686 -30.03 5.15 -13.04
C ARG A 686 -29.00 5.82 -13.91
N TYR A 687 -29.22 5.75 -15.21
CA TYR A 687 -28.38 6.30 -16.25
C TYR A 687 -29.13 7.36 -17.04
N LYS A 688 -28.38 8.29 -17.60
CA LYS A 688 -28.93 9.39 -18.39
C LYS A 688 -29.70 8.92 -19.61
N ASP A 689 -29.17 7.94 -20.34
CA ASP A 689 -29.81 7.39 -21.53
C ASP A 689 -29.37 5.93 -21.77
N LEU A 690 -30.32 5.02 -21.81
CA LEU A 690 -30.11 3.60 -22.11
C LEU A 690 -30.79 3.18 -23.43
N THR A 691 -31.11 4.12 -24.33
CA THR A 691 -31.62 3.79 -25.66
C THR A 691 -30.59 3.02 -26.47
N ASP A 692 -31.06 2.23 -27.44
CA ASP A 692 -30.15 1.46 -28.32
C ASP A 692 -29.14 2.36 -29.03
N ALA A 693 -29.53 3.60 -29.37
CA ALA A 693 -28.63 4.60 -29.96
C ALA A 693 -27.53 4.99 -28.98
N ALA A 694 -27.88 5.34 -27.74
CA ALA A 694 -26.89 5.73 -26.73
C ALA A 694 -25.95 4.57 -26.34
N LEU A 695 -26.48 3.35 -26.27
CA LEU A 695 -25.69 2.14 -26.01
C LEU A 695 -24.71 1.87 -27.17
N SER A 696 -25.18 2.01 -28.42
CA SER A 696 -24.35 1.86 -29.61
C SER A 696 -23.24 2.94 -29.65
N ASP A 697 -23.57 4.19 -29.36
CA ASP A 697 -22.62 5.29 -29.30
C ASP A 697 -21.57 5.06 -28.22
N GLY A 698 -21.99 4.58 -27.03
CA GLY A 698 -21.06 4.23 -25.94
C GLY A 698 -20.06 3.17 -26.35
N MET A 699 -20.46 2.17 -27.12
CA MET A 699 -19.54 1.12 -27.64
C MET A 699 -18.61 1.63 -28.73
N THR A 700 -19.06 2.60 -29.56
CA THR A 700 -18.27 3.09 -30.70
C THR A 700 -17.36 4.27 -30.33
N SER A 701 -17.71 5.05 -29.33
CA SER A 701 -16.93 6.24 -28.91
C SER A 701 -15.55 5.92 -28.35
N THR A 702 -15.29 4.66 -28.02
CA THR A 702 -14.06 4.24 -27.31
C THR A 702 -13.04 3.51 -28.18
N THR A 703 -13.42 3.05 -29.40
CA THR A 703 -12.55 2.25 -30.27
C THR A 703 -12.73 2.55 -31.73
N ALA A 704 -11.65 2.74 -32.45
CA ALA A 704 -11.65 2.71 -33.90
C ALA A 704 -12.02 1.27 -34.41
N GLY A 705 -13.30 1.00 -34.59
CA GLY A 705 -13.77 -0.07 -35.45
C GLY A 705 -14.07 -1.43 -34.82
N THR A 706 -13.97 -1.62 -33.53
CA THR A 706 -14.38 -2.90 -32.91
C THR A 706 -15.41 -2.65 -31.80
N PRO A 707 -16.61 -3.26 -31.85
CA PRO A 707 -17.58 -3.08 -30.79
C PRO A 707 -17.06 -3.72 -29.49
N GLY A 708 -16.86 -2.88 -28.48
CA GLY A 708 -16.56 -3.30 -27.11
C GLY A 708 -17.82 -3.78 -26.38
N SER A 709 -17.75 -3.87 -25.07
CA SER A 709 -18.91 -4.07 -24.20
C SER A 709 -18.99 -2.97 -23.14
N LEU A 710 -20.22 -2.63 -22.77
CA LEU A 710 -20.48 -1.73 -21.65
C LEU A 710 -20.73 -2.58 -20.40
N ILE A 711 -20.03 -2.26 -19.30
CA ILE A 711 -20.11 -3.03 -18.06
C ILE A 711 -20.57 -2.10 -16.95
N TYR A 712 -21.63 -2.49 -16.27
CA TYR A 712 -22.28 -1.78 -15.18
C TYR A 712 -22.11 -2.61 -13.91
N VAL A 713 -21.39 -2.09 -12.91
CA VAL A 713 -20.95 -2.83 -11.73
C VAL A 713 -21.48 -2.18 -10.47
N TYR A 714 -22.00 -2.97 -9.57
CA TYR A 714 -22.21 -2.57 -8.19
C TYR A 714 -21.35 -3.46 -7.29
N ARG A 715 -20.22 -2.90 -6.81
CA ARG A 715 -19.26 -3.60 -5.94
C ARG A 715 -19.45 -3.23 -4.48
N PHE A 716 -19.21 -4.18 -3.58
CA PHE A 716 -19.23 -3.99 -2.14
C PHE A 716 -18.32 -5.00 -1.44
N PHE A 717 -18.04 -4.76 -0.17
CA PHE A 717 -17.30 -5.69 0.68
C PHE A 717 -18.19 -6.30 1.75
N ASN A 718 -18.05 -7.60 2.01
CA ASN A 718 -18.55 -8.29 3.19
C ASN A 718 -17.34 -8.69 4.05
N GLY A 719 -17.11 -7.94 5.14
CA GLY A 719 -15.81 -7.99 5.80
C GLY A 719 -14.72 -7.48 4.85
N TYR A 720 -13.73 -8.30 4.51
CA TYR A 720 -12.68 -7.91 3.56
C TYR A 720 -12.91 -8.49 2.15
N ARG A 721 -13.90 -9.34 1.96
CA ARG A 721 -14.19 -9.94 0.65
C ARG A 721 -15.02 -9.01 -0.20
N SER A 722 -14.50 -8.61 -1.37
CA SER A 722 -15.31 -7.89 -2.34
C SER A 722 -16.19 -8.83 -3.16
N ALA A 723 -17.33 -8.31 -3.58
CA ALA A 723 -18.24 -8.95 -4.51
C ALA A 723 -18.85 -7.91 -5.43
N ALA A 724 -19.28 -8.33 -6.62
CA ALA A 724 -19.91 -7.45 -7.58
C ALA A 724 -21.18 -8.07 -8.19
N ALA A 725 -22.23 -7.26 -8.26
CA ALA A 725 -23.38 -7.50 -9.13
C ALA A 725 -23.13 -6.74 -10.44
N VAL A 726 -23.21 -7.44 -11.57
CA VAL A 726 -22.78 -6.92 -12.87
C VAL A 726 -23.91 -7.04 -13.90
N ALA A 727 -24.14 -5.97 -14.65
CA ALA A 727 -24.83 -6.03 -15.93
C ALA A 727 -23.81 -5.74 -17.05
N LYS A 728 -23.85 -6.54 -18.10
CA LYS A 728 -22.99 -6.38 -19.27
C LYS A 728 -23.87 -6.24 -20.50
N TYR A 729 -23.59 -5.24 -21.32
CA TYR A 729 -24.21 -5.07 -22.63
C TYR A 729 -23.18 -5.32 -23.72
N ASP A 730 -23.51 -6.20 -24.64
CA ASP A 730 -22.82 -6.34 -25.93
C ASP A 730 -23.86 -6.21 -27.07
N GLY A 731 -23.45 -5.62 -28.17
CA GLY A 731 -24.34 -5.33 -29.28
C GLY A 731 -24.93 -6.58 -29.98
N LEU A 732 -24.47 -7.78 -29.63
CA LEU A 732 -24.93 -9.03 -30.21
C LEU A 732 -25.96 -9.75 -29.35
N ASN A 733 -25.74 -9.77 -28.03
CA ASN A 733 -26.55 -10.54 -27.09
C ASN A 733 -27.44 -9.65 -26.17
N GLY A 734 -27.30 -8.32 -26.29
CA GLY A 734 -27.99 -7.40 -25.41
C GLY A 734 -27.45 -7.43 -23.97
N PHE A 735 -28.32 -7.24 -22.97
CA PHE A 735 -27.94 -7.24 -21.56
C PHE A 735 -27.87 -8.66 -20.99
N THR A 736 -26.78 -8.95 -20.29
CA THR A 736 -26.59 -10.14 -19.46
C THR A 736 -26.34 -9.73 -18.01
N PHE A 737 -26.70 -10.58 -17.04
CA PHE A 737 -26.62 -10.24 -15.61
C PHE A 737 -25.92 -11.36 -14.85
N GLY A 738 -25.02 -10.99 -13.96
CA GLY A 738 -24.29 -11.95 -13.17
C GLY A 738 -23.76 -11.41 -11.86
N PHE A 739 -23.32 -12.35 -11.03
CA PHE A 739 -22.69 -12.08 -9.75
C PHE A 739 -21.38 -12.84 -9.67
N ASN A 740 -20.32 -12.17 -9.28
CA ASN A 740 -19.08 -12.84 -8.96
C ASN A 740 -18.62 -12.51 -7.53
N GLY A 741 -18.08 -13.51 -6.85
CA GLY A 741 -17.17 -13.30 -5.77
C GLY A 741 -15.89 -12.71 -6.37
N TYR A 742 -15.10 -12.11 -5.55
CA TYR A 742 -13.80 -11.55 -5.91
C TYR A 742 -12.96 -12.57 -6.69
N SER A 743 -12.60 -12.26 -7.89
CA SER A 743 -11.66 -13.02 -8.70
C SER A 743 -10.44 -12.14 -8.99
N THR A 744 -9.28 -12.56 -8.52
CA THR A 744 -8.02 -12.05 -9.03
C THR A 744 -7.83 -12.70 -10.38
N ALA A 745 -8.05 -11.98 -11.46
CA ALA A 745 -7.65 -12.49 -12.74
C ALA A 745 -6.14 -12.62 -12.78
N SER A 746 -5.68 -13.81 -13.12
CA SER A 746 -4.29 -14.03 -13.53
C SER A 746 -4.01 -13.43 -14.93
N THR A 747 -5.01 -12.79 -15.53
CA THR A 747 -4.91 -12.19 -16.86
C THR A 747 -4.46 -10.75 -16.72
N PRO A 748 -3.37 -10.35 -17.37
CA PRO A 748 -2.92 -8.97 -17.38
C PRO A 748 -4.02 -8.05 -17.94
N CYS A 749 -4.19 -6.88 -17.32
CA CYS A 749 -5.15 -5.88 -17.80
C CYS A 749 -4.69 -5.20 -19.08
N LEU A 750 -3.42 -5.30 -19.40
CA LEU A 750 -2.74 -4.47 -20.39
C LEU A 750 -1.63 -5.23 -21.14
N GLY A 751 -1.89 -6.43 -21.67
CA GLY A 751 -0.88 -7.19 -22.41
C GLY A 751 -0.12 -8.23 -21.58
N THR A 752 0.88 -8.87 -22.16
CA THR A 752 1.54 -10.07 -21.62
C THR A 752 2.50 -9.82 -20.44
N THR A 753 2.75 -8.58 -20.05
CA THR A 753 3.73 -8.21 -19.00
C THR A 753 3.13 -7.42 -17.84
N ASP A 754 1.84 -7.19 -17.83
CA ASP A 754 1.21 -6.30 -16.87
C ASP A 754 0.72 -6.95 -15.58
N PRO A 755 0.60 -6.14 -14.52
CA PRO A 755 0.23 -6.59 -13.20
C PRO A 755 -1.20 -7.10 -13.15
N LYS A 756 -1.49 -7.73 -12.06
CA LYS A 756 -2.80 -8.26 -11.72
C LYS A 756 -3.85 -7.16 -11.70
N CYS A 757 -4.97 -7.41 -12.35
CA CYS A 757 -6.13 -6.53 -12.32
C CYS A 757 -7.35 -7.20 -11.72
N LEU A 758 -8.20 -6.38 -11.13
CA LEU A 758 -9.57 -6.75 -10.81
C LEU A 758 -10.41 -6.72 -12.07
N VAL A 759 -11.02 -7.84 -12.39
CA VAL A 759 -11.99 -7.92 -13.48
C VAL A 759 -13.38 -8.21 -12.92
N TYR A 760 -14.39 -7.73 -13.64
CA TYR A 760 -15.79 -7.87 -13.30
C TYR A 760 -16.52 -8.68 -14.38
N PRO A 761 -16.23 -9.98 -14.53
CA PRO A 761 -16.79 -10.79 -15.62
C PRO A 761 -18.29 -11.03 -15.48
N GLY A 762 -18.84 -11.03 -14.26
CA GLY A 762 -20.25 -11.25 -13.99
C GLY A 762 -20.76 -12.62 -14.43
N ASN A 763 -19.92 -13.65 -14.41
CA ASN A 763 -20.24 -14.96 -14.99
C ASN A 763 -20.17 -16.13 -14.00
N GLU A 764 -19.84 -15.92 -12.72
CA GLU A 764 -19.76 -17.02 -11.74
C GLU A 764 -21.14 -17.53 -11.30
N LYS A 765 -22.08 -16.61 -11.10
CA LYS A 765 -23.46 -16.94 -10.72
C LYS A 765 -24.42 -16.06 -11.50
N PRO A 766 -25.49 -16.62 -12.08
CA PRO A 766 -26.48 -15.81 -12.78
C PRO A 766 -27.26 -14.93 -11.80
N LEU A 767 -27.55 -13.68 -12.21
CA LEU A 767 -28.48 -12.80 -11.51
C LEU A 767 -29.76 -12.61 -12.32
N THR A 768 -30.84 -12.33 -11.62
CA THR A 768 -32.04 -11.73 -12.24
C THR A 768 -31.83 -10.24 -12.35
N GLY A 769 -31.85 -9.70 -13.55
CA GLY A 769 -31.77 -8.27 -13.84
C GLY A 769 -32.92 -7.80 -14.71
N LYS A 770 -33.19 -6.51 -14.68
CA LYS A 770 -34.17 -5.83 -15.55
C LYS A 770 -33.58 -4.51 -16.03
N VAL A 771 -33.74 -4.23 -17.30
CA VAL A 771 -33.47 -2.92 -17.90
C VAL A 771 -34.80 -2.28 -18.29
N ASP A 772 -34.95 -1.02 -17.95
CA ASP A 772 -36.03 -0.16 -18.40
C ASP A 772 -35.39 1.04 -19.12
N GLN A 773 -35.34 0.94 -20.44
CA GLN A 773 -34.69 1.94 -21.29
C GLN A 773 -35.38 3.31 -21.21
N ALA A 774 -36.71 3.31 -21.11
CA ALA A 774 -37.46 4.56 -21.01
C ALA A 774 -37.22 5.27 -19.67
N ALA A 775 -37.13 4.52 -18.61
CA ALA A 775 -36.79 5.06 -17.29
C ALA A 775 -35.26 5.24 -17.09
N GLY A 776 -34.42 4.78 -18.01
CA GLY A 776 -32.96 4.80 -17.89
C GLY A 776 -32.45 3.98 -16.70
N THR A 777 -33.06 2.83 -16.39
CA THR A 777 -32.70 2.07 -15.18
C THR A 777 -32.25 0.66 -15.45
N ILE A 778 -31.23 0.23 -14.69
CA ILE A 778 -30.80 -1.16 -14.57
C ILE A 778 -31.07 -1.60 -13.13
N THR A 779 -31.83 -2.67 -12.95
CA THR A 779 -32.13 -3.23 -11.64
C THR A 779 -31.50 -4.62 -11.51
N LEU A 780 -30.65 -4.80 -10.51
CA LEU A 780 -29.97 -6.06 -10.19
C LEU A 780 -30.59 -6.66 -8.91
N SER A 781 -30.96 -7.93 -8.96
CA SER A 781 -31.60 -8.64 -7.86
C SER A 781 -30.62 -9.61 -7.20
N VAL A 782 -30.04 -9.23 -6.05
CA VAL A 782 -29.03 -9.98 -5.34
C VAL A 782 -29.66 -10.84 -4.22
N PRO A 783 -29.70 -12.18 -4.36
CA PRO A 783 -30.25 -13.06 -3.34
C PRO A 783 -29.46 -13.04 -2.03
N LEU A 784 -30.14 -13.16 -0.89
CA LEU A 784 -29.48 -13.26 0.41
C LEU A 784 -28.51 -14.46 0.47
N SER A 785 -28.84 -15.58 -0.19
CA SER A 785 -27.96 -16.74 -0.26
C SER A 785 -26.59 -16.46 -0.90
N TYR A 786 -26.53 -15.51 -1.86
CA TYR A 786 -25.25 -15.11 -2.46
C TYR A 786 -24.42 -14.29 -1.48
N LEU A 787 -25.06 -13.38 -0.75
CA LEU A 787 -24.41 -12.56 0.29
C LEU A 787 -23.93 -13.43 1.47
N THR A 788 -24.76 -14.38 1.91
CA THR A 788 -24.40 -15.34 2.97
C THR A 788 -23.20 -16.20 2.57
N ALA A 789 -23.16 -16.65 1.31
CA ALA A 789 -22.06 -17.47 0.80
C ALA A 789 -20.70 -16.74 0.79
N LEU A 790 -20.69 -15.40 0.70
CA LEU A 790 -19.44 -14.63 0.76
C LEU A 790 -18.74 -14.74 2.12
N GLY A 791 -19.49 -14.88 3.21
CA GLY A 791 -18.96 -14.99 4.57
C GLY A 791 -18.61 -16.42 5.01
N ASN A 792 -18.78 -17.42 4.13
CA ASN A 792 -18.44 -18.82 4.42
C ASN A 792 -17.00 -19.19 4.07
N GLY A 793 -16.15 -18.21 3.76
CA GLY A 793 -14.73 -18.42 3.56
C GLY A 793 -14.05 -18.81 4.87
N LEU A 794 -13.63 -20.07 4.98
CA LEU A 794 -12.94 -20.59 6.15
C LEU A 794 -11.43 -20.57 5.90
N SER A 795 -10.66 -19.91 6.77
CA SER A 795 -9.23 -20.18 6.88
C SER A 795 -9.03 -21.25 7.97
N GLN A 796 -8.45 -22.37 7.59
CA GLN A 796 -8.16 -23.47 8.51
C GLN A 796 -9.39 -23.89 9.34
N GLY A 797 -10.57 -23.85 8.74
CA GLY A 797 -11.82 -24.27 9.40
C GLY A 797 -12.44 -23.25 10.36
N LYS A 798 -11.93 -22.02 10.44
CA LYS A 798 -12.50 -20.95 11.28
C LYS A 798 -12.86 -19.73 10.44
N PRO A 799 -13.98 -19.05 10.75
CA PRO A 799 -14.28 -17.76 10.13
C PRO A 799 -13.20 -16.73 10.47
N TYR A 800 -12.92 -15.84 9.53
CA TYR A 800 -12.04 -14.72 9.80
C TYR A 800 -12.64 -13.77 10.83
N PRO A 801 -11.80 -13.10 11.66
CA PRO A 801 -12.29 -12.02 12.50
C PRO A 801 -12.97 -10.96 11.62
N GLY A 802 -14.28 -10.74 11.83
CA GLY A 802 -15.08 -9.80 11.04
C GLY A 802 -15.77 -10.36 9.80
N GLU A 803 -15.46 -11.59 9.36
CA GLU A 803 -16.24 -12.31 8.36
C GLU A 803 -17.37 -13.09 9.02
N VAL A 804 -18.55 -12.56 8.87
CA VAL A 804 -19.77 -13.27 9.29
C VAL A 804 -20.63 -13.43 8.04
N PRO A 805 -21.24 -14.61 7.81
CA PRO A 805 -22.22 -14.77 6.75
C PRO A 805 -23.23 -13.64 6.79
N ALA A 806 -23.39 -12.90 5.69
CA ALA A 806 -24.29 -11.78 5.67
C ALA A 806 -25.75 -12.26 5.84
N LYS A 807 -26.48 -11.57 6.70
CA LYS A 807 -27.91 -11.75 6.96
C LYS A 807 -28.61 -10.41 6.87
N ALA A 808 -29.92 -10.42 6.95
CA ALA A 808 -30.69 -9.18 7.10
C ALA A 808 -30.15 -8.36 8.29
N GLY A 809 -29.92 -7.08 8.11
CA GLY A 809 -29.29 -6.19 9.08
C GLY A 809 -27.74 -6.19 9.07
N SER A 810 -27.08 -7.08 8.31
CA SER A 810 -25.62 -7.01 8.13
C SER A 810 -25.22 -5.78 7.35
N ARG A 811 -24.06 -5.20 7.70
CA ARG A 811 -23.46 -4.09 6.99
C ARG A 811 -22.54 -4.61 5.89
N LEU A 812 -22.75 -4.13 4.68
CA LEU A 812 -21.84 -4.26 3.54
C LEU A 812 -21.10 -2.93 3.40
N TYR A 813 -19.81 -3.01 3.16
CA TYR A 813 -18.92 -1.84 3.23
C TYR A 813 -18.53 -1.35 1.84
N ASP A 814 -18.25 -0.05 1.71
CA ASP A 814 -17.68 0.62 0.55
C ASP A 814 -18.39 0.25 -0.76
N ALA A 815 -19.72 0.14 -0.68
CA ALA A 815 -20.55 -0.17 -1.85
C ALA A 815 -20.55 0.98 -2.83
N THR A 816 -20.19 0.72 -4.08
CA THR A 816 -20.04 1.72 -5.13
C THR A 816 -20.54 1.19 -6.46
N ALA A 817 -21.25 2.03 -7.21
CA ALA A 817 -21.61 1.75 -8.59
C ALA A 817 -20.53 2.32 -9.53
N PHE A 818 -20.16 1.54 -10.52
CA PHE A 818 -19.22 1.95 -11.59
C PHE A 818 -19.79 1.64 -12.95
N SER A 819 -19.39 2.40 -13.94
CA SER A 819 -19.54 2.05 -15.34
C SER A 819 -18.18 1.95 -16.02
N PHE A 820 -18.01 0.90 -16.83
CA PHE A 820 -16.77 0.63 -17.55
C PHE A 820 -17.07 0.41 -19.03
N VAL A 821 -16.20 0.94 -19.88
CA VAL A 821 -16.08 0.48 -21.24
C VAL A 821 -15.02 -0.60 -21.30
N ASN A 822 -15.38 -1.77 -21.78
CA ASN A 822 -14.45 -2.85 -22.06
C ASN A 822 -14.16 -2.89 -23.54
N ASP A 823 -13.01 -2.42 -23.90
CA ASP A 823 -12.53 -2.46 -25.27
C ASP A 823 -11.97 -3.84 -25.64
N SER A 824 -12.24 -4.26 -26.87
CA SER A 824 -11.67 -5.48 -27.41
C SER A 824 -10.14 -5.42 -27.45
N PRO A 825 -9.42 -6.49 -27.09
CA PRO A 825 -7.96 -6.45 -27.08
C PRO A 825 -7.43 -6.28 -28.49
N ILE A 826 -6.75 -5.19 -28.72
CA ILE A 826 -5.84 -5.05 -29.85
C ILE A 826 -4.46 -5.49 -29.33
N PRO A 827 -3.81 -6.53 -29.88
CA PRO A 827 -2.63 -7.16 -29.28
C PRO A 827 -1.44 -6.24 -29.00
N GLU A 828 -1.40 -5.07 -29.59
CA GLU A 828 -0.27 -4.15 -29.49
C GLU A 828 -0.60 -2.83 -28.79
N THR A 829 -1.86 -2.57 -28.50
CA THR A 829 -2.34 -1.36 -27.85
C THR A 829 -3.36 -1.72 -26.76
N GLN A 830 -2.91 -2.23 -25.69
CA GLN A 830 -3.55 -2.19 -24.38
C GLN A 830 -5.08 -2.11 -24.38
N SER A 831 -5.75 -3.25 -24.30
CA SER A 831 -7.18 -3.25 -24.04
C SER A 831 -7.43 -2.77 -22.63
N PHE A 832 -8.25 -1.75 -22.50
CA PHE A 832 -8.61 -1.22 -21.20
C PHE A 832 -10.07 -1.52 -20.89
N MET A 833 -10.29 -1.99 -19.68
CA MET A 833 -11.51 -1.56 -19.04
C MET A 833 -11.25 -0.14 -18.54
N GLN A 834 -11.89 0.84 -19.09
CA GLN A 834 -11.81 2.21 -18.64
C GLN A 834 -13.03 2.51 -17.78
N GLN A 835 -12.78 2.92 -16.53
CA GLN A 835 -13.82 3.52 -15.74
C GLN A 835 -14.26 4.83 -16.39
N VAL A 836 -15.56 4.95 -16.60
CA VAL A 836 -16.18 6.12 -17.24
C VAL A 836 -16.85 6.97 -16.18
N ASP A 837 -17.47 6.33 -15.18
CA ASP A 837 -18.25 6.99 -14.15
C ASP A 837 -18.32 6.16 -12.87
N ASN A 838 -18.57 6.80 -11.72
CA ASN A 838 -18.89 6.14 -10.47
C ASN A 838 -19.72 7.03 -9.53
N ALA A 839 -20.68 6.45 -8.86
CA ALA A 839 -21.39 7.13 -7.78
C ALA A 839 -20.61 7.08 -6.45
N PRO A 840 -20.78 8.09 -5.57
CA PRO A 840 -20.13 8.11 -4.25
C PRO A 840 -20.35 6.85 -3.43
N ALA A 841 -19.28 6.28 -2.87
CA ALA A 841 -19.33 5.07 -2.07
C ALA A 841 -20.16 5.22 -0.80
N MET A 842 -20.78 4.13 -0.37
CA MET A 842 -21.59 4.07 0.85
C MET A 842 -21.50 2.70 1.51
N ASP A 843 -21.75 2.64 2.81
CA ASP A 843 -22.02 1.39 3.49
C ASP A 843 -23.52 1.10 3.48
N VAL A 844 -23.89 -0.14 3.23
CA VAL A 844 -25.28 -0.54 3.04
C VAL A 844 -25.69 -1.55 4.10
N ILE A 845 -26.87 -1.38 4.68
CA ILE A 845 -27.48 -2.40 5.54
C ILE A 845 -28.31 -3.32 4.66
N VAL A 846 -28.05 -4.63 4.70
CA VAL A 846 -28.84 -5.64 3.98
C VAL A 846 -30.30 -5.55 4.46
N PRO A 847 -31.27 -5.24 3.57
CA PRO A 847 -32.66 -5.07 3.97
C PRO A 847 -33.27 -6.34 4.58
N ALA A 848 -34.20 -6.18 5.52
CA ALA A 848 -35.03 -7.29 6.01
C ALA A 848 -35.93 -7.81 4.88
N ALA A 849 -36.13 -9.12 4.84
CA ALA A 849 -37.12 -9.68 3.90
C ALA A 849 -38.50 -9.12 4.18
N THR A 850 -39.15 -8.63 3.16
CA THR A 850 -40.60 -8.38 3.26
C THR A 850 -41.30 -9.73 3.25
N THR A 851 -41.96 -10.07 4.32
CA THR A 851 -42.95 -11.16 4.30
C THR A 851 -44.01 -10.77 3.26
N PRO A 852 -44.35 -11.63 2.30
CA PRO A 852 -45.54 -11.40 1.49
C PRO A 852 -46.70 -11.23 2.46
N SER A 853 -47.37 -10.11 2.44
CA SER A 853 -48.67 -10.04 3.07
C SER A 853 -49.55 -11.06 2.33
N ASP A 854 -49.87 -12.18 2.95
CA ASP A 854 -50.96 -13.03 2.49
C ASP A 854 -52.20 -12.17 2.39
N GLY A 855 -52.46 -11.77 1.16
CA GLY A 855 -53.69 -11.10 0.81
C GLY A 855 -54.84 -12.10 0.87
N THR A 856 -55.28 -12.41 2.07
CA THR A 856 -56.60 -12.96 2.25
C THR A 856 -57.59 -11.83 2.06
N PRO A 857 -58.48 -11.90 1.09
CA PRO A 857 -59.53 -10.87 0.92
C PRO A 857 -60.49 -10.98 2.10
N THR A 858 -60.40 -10.10 3.06
CA THR A 858 -61.47 -9.95 4.04
C THR A 858 -62.60 -9.15 3.39
N THR A 859 -63.70 -9.82 3.16
CA THR A 859 -65.04 -9.27 2.83
C THR A 859 -65.46 -8.22 3.90
N PRO A 860 -66.05 -7.11 3.51
CA PRO A 860 -66.51 -6.09 4.47
C PRO A 860 -67.85 -6.49 5.08
N GLY A 861 -67.83 -6.75 6.37
CA GLY A 861 -69.06 -6.87 7.18
C GLY A 861 -69.06 -5.77 8.24
N GLY A 862 -70.06 -4.93 8.16
CA GLY A 862 -70.21 -3.68 8.90
C GLY A 862 -70.61 -3.79 10.37
N THR A 863 -70.63 -2.60 10.93
CA THR A 863 -71.35 -2.08 12.12
C THR A 863 -70.54 -1.93 13.41
N ASN A 864 -70.40 -0.64 13.74
CA ASN A 864 -70.08 0.04 14.98
C ASN A 864 -71.16 -0.13 16.05
N PRO A 865 -71.10 0.45 17.26
CA PRO A 865 -70.05 0.91 18.15
C PRO A 865 -70.23 0.53 19.61
N GLY A 866 -69.24 0.84 20.49
CA GLY A 866 -69.44 0.76 21.92
C GLY A 866 -68.22 1.14 22.78
N SER A 867 -68.31 2.27 23.39
CA SER A 867 -67.45 2.89 24.36
C SER A 867 -67.07 2.03 25.60
N GLY A 868 -65.94 2.29 26.18
CA GLY A 868 -65.63 1.82 27.56
C GLY A 868 -64.21 2.09 28.04
N ASN A 869 -64.12 3.10 28.86
CA ASN A 869 -63.02 3.53 29.75
C ASN A 869 -62.45 2.43 30.66
N GLY A 870 -61.19 2.55 31.04
CA GLY A 870 -60.67 1.89 32.24
C GLY A 870 -59.13 1.79 32.37
N THR A 871 -58.61 2.80 32.95
CA THR A 871 -57.43 2.94 33.87
C THR A 871 -56.63 1.74 34.32
N GLY A 872 -55.29 1.77 34.15
CA GLY A 872 -54.11 1.62 35.00
C GLY A 872 -53.92 0.40 35.89
N PRO A 873 -52.80 0.38 36.64
CA PRO A 873 -51.56 -0.30 36.26
C PRO A 873 -51.22 -1.44 37.24
N GLY A 874 -50.24 -2.29 36.95
CA GLY A 874 -49.81 -3.31 37.91
C GLY A 874 -48.53 -4.07 37.54
N ASN A 875 -47.55 -3.87 38.32
CA ASN A 875 -46.28 -4.60 38.50
C ASN A 875 -46.47 -6.10 38.72
N GLY A 876 -45.51 -6.92 38.31
CA GLY A 876 -45.38 -8.31 38.76
C GLY A 876 -44.16 -9.05 38.19
N SER A 877 -43.10 -9.09 38.95
CA SER A 877 -41.91 -9.97 38.83
C SER A 877 -42.28 -11.47 38.95
N GLY A 878 -41.55 -12.33 38.30
CA GLY A 878 -41.64 -13.79 38.51
C GLY A 878 -40.55 -14.57 37.77
N SER A 879 -39.48 -14.88 38.48
CA SER A 879 -38.48 -15.89 38.18
C SER A 879 -39.00 -17.31 38.14
N GLY A 880 -38.43 -18.13 37.27
CA GLY A 880 -38.69 -19.57 37.26
C GLY A 880 -37.70 -20.36 36.40
N SER A 881 -36.73 -20.93 37.07
CA SER A 881 -35.77 -21.92 36.56
C SER A 881 -36.44 -23.27 36.32
N GLY A 882 -35.97 -24.03 35.32
CA GLY A 882 -36.34 -25.42 35.12
C GLY A 882 -35.42 -26.15 34.17
N SER A 883 -34.50 -26.89 34.74
CA SER A 883 -33.60 -27.87 34.12
C SER A 883 -34.37 -29.13 33.67
N GLY A 884 -33.94 -29.76 32.59
CA GLY A 884 -34.40 -31.07 32.17
C GLY A 884 -33.47 -31.71 31.14
N SER A 885 -32.62 -32.57 31.60
CA SER A 885 -31.77 -33.52 30.86
C SER A 885 -32.58 -34.66 30.26
N GLY A 886 -32.13 -35.13 29.09
CA GLY A 886 -32.66 -36.36 28.47
C GLY A 886 -31.72 -36.88 27.37
N SER A 887 -30.96 -37.87 27.73
CA SER A 887 -30.08 -38.69 26.86
C SER A 887 -30.92 -39.71 26.05
N GLY A 888 -30.47 -40.05 24.86
CA GLY A 888 -30.98 -41.14 24.05
C GLY A 888 -30.06 -41.52 22.90
N SER A 889 -29.32 -42.57 23.09
CA SER A 889 -28.46 -43.29 22.14
C SER A 889 -29.25 -44.13 21.16
N GLY A 890 -28.76 -44.32 19.94
CA GLY A 890 -29.28 -45.35 19.01
C GLY A 890 -28.39 -45.46 17.77
N SER A 891 -27.53 -46.46 17.79
CA SER A 891 -26.80 -47.03 16.67
C SER A 891 -27.72 -47.77 15.71
N ASP A 892 -27.45 -47.82 14.41
CA ASP A 892 -27.16 -49.05 13.67
C ASP A 892 -26.91 -48.87 12.17
N ASN A 893 -25.88 -49.48 11.73
CA ASN A 893 -25.43 -50.18 10.53
C ASN A 893 -26.32 -50.22 9.28
N GLY A 894 -25.66 -50.15 8.13
CA GLY A 894 -26.18 -50.61 6.86
C GLY A 894 -25.19 -50.51 5.72
N SER A 895 -24.39 -51.52 5.50
CA SER A 895 -23.52 -51.79 4.37
C SER A 895 -24.30 -52.04 3.06
N GLY A 896 -23.75 -51.58 1.93
CA GLY A 896 -24.25 -51.97 0.61
C GLY A 896 -23.25 -51.64 -0.51
N SER A 897 -22.47 -52.61 -0.89
CA SER A 897 -21.58 -52.69 -2.01
C SER A 897 -22.32 -52.73 -3.38
N GLY A 898 -21.72 -52.15 -4.42
CA GLY A 898 -22.15 -52.31 -5.80
C GLY A 898 -21.10 -51.73 -6.77
N SER A 899 -20.24 -52.59 -7.24
CA SER A 899 -19.33 -52.39 -8.37
C SER A 899 -20.11 -52.29 -9.69
N ASP A 900 -19.65 -51.48 -10.67
CA ASP A 900 -19.15 -51.99 -11.96
C ASP A 900 -18.74 -50.87 -12.92
N ASN A 901 -17.52 -50.99 -13.39
CA ASN A 901 -16.91 -50.93 -14.71
C ASN A 901 -17.43 -49.94 -15.75
N GLY A 902 -16.51 -49.21 -16.27
CA GLY A 902 -16.58 -48.51 -17.58
C GLY A 902 -15.25 -47.81 -17.95
N THR A 903 -14.35 -48.62 -18.43
CA THR A 903 -13.13 -48.27 -19.18
C THR A 903 -13.42 -47.32 -20.31
N THR A 904 -12.59 -46.27 -20.51
CA THR A 904 -11.74 -46.07 -21.71
C THR A 904 -10.93 -44.78 -21.62
N THR A 905 -9.66 -44.97 -21.64
CA THR A 905 -8.53 -44.56 -22.50
C THR A 905 -8.18 -43.05 -22.60
N ASN A 906 -7.02 -42.84 -22.04
CA ASN A 906 -5.83 -42.16 -22.53
C ASN A 906 -5.98 -40.86 -23.38
N ALA A 907 -5.42 -39.79 -22.84
CA ALA A 907 -4.30 -39.15 -23.54
C ALA A 907 -3.50 -38.30 -22.51
N SER A 908 -2.35 -38.82 -22.18
CA SER A 908 -1.21 -38.11 -21.61
C SER A 908 -0.75 -37.03 -22.57
N GLY A 909 -0.62 -35.84 -22.10
CA GLY A 909 0.02 -34.73 -22.79
C GLY A 909 0.62 -33.78 -21.80
N GLY A 910 1.64 -34.26 -21.06
CA GLY A 910 2.53 -33.39 -20.31
C GLY A 910 3.32 -32.55 -21.30
N ARG A 911 3.12 -31.26 -21.29
CA ARG A 911 4.08 -30.30 -21.82
C ARG A 911 4.64 -29.50 -20.66
N ASN A 912 5.81 -29.94 -20.25
CA ASN A 912 6.78 -29.07 -19.59
C ASN A 912 6.98 -27.85 -20.52
N LEU A 913 6.45 -26.72 -20.16
CA LEU A 913 6.93 -25.47 -20.71
C LEU A 913 8.24 -25.15 -19.97
N ALA A 914 9.32 -25.42 -20.68
CA ALA A 914 10.62 -24.94 -20.34
C ALA A 914 10.56 -23.44 -20.08
N ALA A 915 11.09 -23.01 -18.94
CA ALA A 915 11.46 -21.64 -18.66
C ALA A 915 12.44 -21.22 -19.76
N THR A 916 11.96 -20.48 -20.74
CA THR A 916 12.84 -19.80 -21.68
C THR A 916 13.45 -18.60 -20.97
N GLY A 917 14.75 -18.67 -20.88
CA GLY A 917 15.66 -17.82 -20.18
C GLY A 917 15.40 -16.33 -20.25
N LEU A 918 15.45 -15.75 -19.08
CA LEU A 918 15.94 -14.39 -18.92
C LEU A 918 17.36 -14.32 -19.51
N PRO A 919 17.67 -13.29 -20.28
CA PRO A 919 19.00 -13.18 -20.86
C PRO A 919 20.04 -13.02 -19.74
N LEU A 920 21.09 -13.79 -19.83
CA LEU A 920 22.34 -13.76 -19.03
C LEU A 920 23.08 -12.40 -19.00
N ALA A 921 22.38 -11.29 -19.22
CA ALA A 921 22.99 -9.96 -19.26
C ALA A 921 23.06 -9.27 -17.87
N LEU A 922 22.25 -9.69 -16.90
CA LEU A 922 22.25 -9.08 -15.56
C LEU A 922 23.53 -9.29 -14.76
N PRO A 923 24.20 -10.44 -14.76
CA PRO A 923 25.49 -10.59 -14.09
C PRO A 923 26.62 -9.79 -14.78
N ALA A 924 26.56 -9.60 -16.10
CA ALA A 924 27.57 -8.85 -16.83
C ALA A 924 27.49 -7.33 -16.57
N ILE A 925 26.30 -6.80 -16.33
CA ILE A 925 26.10 -5.38 -16.01
C ILE A 925 26.61 -5.09 -14.59
N ALA A 926 26.35 -5.98 -13.63
CA ALA A 926 26.87 -5.82 -12.27
C ALA A 926 28.41 -5.85 -12.21
N VAL A 927 29.05 -6.71 -13.00
CA VAL A 927 30.52 -6.78 -13.10
C VAL A 927 31.10 -5.56 -13.83
N VAL A 928 30.43 -5.02 -14.84
CA VAL A 928 30.87 -3.82 -15.56
C VAL A 928 30.70 -2.56 -14.69
N VAL A 929 29.64 -2.46 -13.91
CA VAL A 929 29.42 -1.34 -12.98
C VAL A 929 30.42 -1.36 -11.84
N LEU A 930 30.73 -2.52 -11.27
CA LEU A 930 31.80 -2.70 -10.27
C LEU A 930 33.20 -2.40 -10.87
N GLY A 931 33.46 -2.81 -12.11
CA GLY A 931 34.71 -2.53 -12.79
C GLY A 931 34.94 -1.04 -13.12
N LEU A 932 33.88 -0.34 -13.52
CA LEU A 932 33.92 1.11 -13.81
C LEU A 932 34.02 1.94 -12.53
N GLY A 933 33.35 1.56 -11.45
CA GLY A 933 33.43 2.23 -10.15
C GLY A 933 34.84 2.16 -9.55
N LEU A 934 35.50 1.00 -9.67
CA LEU A 934 36.89 0.81 -9.25
C LEU A 934 37.91 1.57 -10.13
N ALA A 935 37.67 1.68 -11.44
CA ALA A 935 38.55 2.42 -12.36
C ALA A 935 38.47 3.95 -12.15
N LEU A 936 37.29 4.49 -11.88
CA LEU A 936 37.09 5.91 -11.57
C LEU A 936 37.63 6.26 -10.18
N ARG A 937 37.59 5.38 -9.20
CA ARG A 937 38.19 5.59 -7.88
C ARG A 937 39.71 5.56 -7.91
N ARG A 938 40.35 4.79 -8.81
CA ARG A 938 41.81 4.83 -9.04
C ARG A 938 42.30 6.11 -9.66
N ARG A 939 41.51 6.74 -10.54
CA ARG A 939 41.91 8.04 -11.16
C ARG A 939 41.80 9.25 -10.22
N ARG A 940 41.03 9.17 -9.15
CA ARG A 940 40.93 10.27 -8.13
C ARG A 940 42.03 10.23 -7.06
N LYS A 941 42.83 9.17 -6.99
CA LYS A 941 43.97 9.09 -6.04
C LYS A 941 45.33 9.48 -6.65
N SER A 942 45.38 9.87 -7.93
CA SER A 942 46.58 10.29 -8.63
C SER A 942 46.46 11.70 -9.26
N ALA A 943 45.56 12.55 -8.72
CA ALA A 943 45.49 13.99 -9.05
C ALA A 943 45.43 14.81 -7.74
#